data_83acbf1ca42e7aa6ff11f1bbb757edad
#
_entry.id   83acbf1ca42e7aa6ff11f1bbb757edad
#
_cell.length_a   1.000
_cell.length_b   1.000
_cell.length_c   1.000
_cell.angle_alpha   90.00
_cell.angle_beta   90.00
_cell.angle_gamma   90.00
#
_symmetry.space_group_name_H-M   'P 1'
#
loop_
_entity.id
_entity.type
_entity.pdbx_description
1 polymer ?
#
loop_
_entity_poly.entity_id
_entity_poly.type
_entity_poly.pdbx_seq_one_letter_code
_entity_poly.pdbx_strand_id
1 'polypeptide(L)'
;VKADLLKGFYLGDLLVQPLKGQVAGRAGSQHLPPKAVEVLLCLASASGELVTREKLLIDVWGAGHGSHEALSHAVSEIRHVLNDHRTDPVFLQTLPKRGYRLLVHPQPTNENTSSIVLGAVNGPSVADIGFFENLKQRGVIETAVAYLILGWLLIQVADIVFGQLHLPVWVGTFVTTLVIAGFPIALALSWYLEFRGGRPSIDNLSPTKSRKWRFSRTYMSIIGALSLAGVLVYAYDMNIGLPEPDYAVNVELAKLPPVVENSFAVLPFFNLDGSDDTQVFANGLVDDVTMRLAHIPGLRVSSRGDSFTLKPNTSSQRVRERLRVAMYLEGSVEMAGSIIRVTVQLIDSATGFQILSRRFDRPRDDFFEIRDEITSLTVANIRVALPPDIRSTKLRYSDKPTIDAYKLYRRGVDASRLPVSIANINKALSWYDAALQVDQDYSAAHAGKCELFVTAFTEVDDASYIKRAESACSTALELNPNLDVVHTSLGRLYTAIGRYDNAETSFRRALEIDPSSVASFIGLGDVYRLLNRHEEAENNLRKAIGLHPGNPIPYNRLGRFLFRSGRFDEAAEQYQHVVALQADNMNAYSNLGAAYMMSGNFELAAPAYQRAIDIQPNKNGYSNLGLMHYYLGNFDAAIASHNKAVELSPNDHLARSNLGDALWISGRKKAAMREFDKAESLIGNALQINRNDPFLMMDLSWIYAMLEKQEEARSTIERVLTLAPNDPFSYYYDGLVHLRAGDKTAALVSLKNAADMGYSRRMMAAEPHLKLLKSDPVFLAIVNGN
;
A
#
# COMPACT_ATOMS: atom_id res chain seq x y z
N VAL A 1 23.48 10.53 31.56
CA VAL A 1 23.53 12.00 31.37
C VAL A 1 23.66 12.65 32.75
N LYS A 2 24.64 13.55 32.94
CA LYS A 2 24.79 14.30 34.20
C LYS A 2 23.54 15.17 34.38
N ALA A 3 22.87 15.05 35.53
CA ALA A 3 21.59 15.74 35.80
C ALA A 3 21.71 17.29 35.67
N ASP A 4 22.86 17.84 35.89
CA ASP A 4 23.14 19.28 35.80
C ASP A 4 23.11 19.80 34.36
N LEU A 5 23.38 18.95 33.32
CA LEU A 5 23.35 19.35 31.93
C LEU A 5 21.90 19.42 31.36
N LEU A 6 20.94 18.79 32.01
CA LEU A 6 19.52 18.86 31.61
C LEU A 6 18.91 20.24 31.88
N LYS A 7 19.42 20.97 32.90
CA LYS A 7 18.96 22.32 33.21
C LYS A 7 19.43 23.37 32.19
N GLY A 8 20.49 23.06 31.44
CA GLY A 8 21.11 23.87 30.42
C GLY A 8 22.62 23.97 30.61
N PHE A 9 23.34 24.22 29.53
CA PHE A 9 24.80 24.37 29.55
C PHE A 9 25.30 25.25 28.40
N TYR A 10 26.45 25.85 28.60
CA TYR A 10 27.13 26.62 27.57
C TYR A 10 28.12 25.77 26.80
N LEU A 11 28.14 25.95 25.46
CA LEU A 11 29.19 25.50 24.55
C LEU A 11 29.85 26.75 23.95
N GLY A 12 30.92 27.22 24.52
CA GLY A 12 31.46 28.55 24.22
C GLY A 12 30.42 29.64 24.54
N ASP A 13 30.08 30.47 23.53
CA ASP A 13 29.07 31.53 23.66
C ASP A 13 27.61 31.05 23.43
N LEU A 14 27.40 29.77 23.14
CA LEU A 14 26.07 29.20 22.83
C LEU A 14 25.45 28.54 24.05
N LEU A 15 24.25 28.96 24.42
CA LEU A 15 23.45 28.37 25.49
C LEU A 15 22.58 27.25 24.95
N VAL A 16 22.86 26.03 25.34
CA VAL A 16 22.02 24.85 25.02
C VAL A 16 20.98 24.66 26.11
N GLN A 17 19.73 24.64 25.77
CA GLN A 17 18.57 24.39 26.65
C GLN A 17 17.88 23.07 26.26
N PRO A 18 18.35 21.92 26.79
CA PRO A 18 17.90 20.60 26.35
C PRO A 18 16.38 20.37 26.50
N LEU A 19 15.83 20.80 27.65
CA LEU A 19 14.38 20.64 27.93
C LEU A 19 13.47 21.45 26.99
N LYS A 20 14.01 22.51 26.37
CA LYS A 20 13.30 23.31 25.37
C LYS A 20 13.66 22.92 23.94
N GLY A 21 14.60 22.03 23.72
CA GLY A 21 15.13 21.69 22.40
C GLY A 21 15.73 22.89 21.67
N GLN A 22 16.40 23.82 22.36
CA GLN A 22 16.86 25.07 21.77
C GLN A 22 18.35 25.33 22.07
N VAL A 23 19.00 25.98 21.11
CA VAL A 23 20.36 26.52 21.25
C VAL A 23 20.27 28.03 20.97
N ALA A 24 20.62 28.82 21.94
CA ALA A 24 20.59 30.29 21.88
C ALA A 24 22.00 30.88 21.80
N GLY A 25 22.20 31.79 20.86
CA GLY A 25 23.44 32.56 20.69
C GLY A 25 23.16 34.04 20.39
N ARG A 26 24.21 34.83 20.09
CA ARG A 26 24.08 36.28 19.78
C ARG A 26 23.17 36.58 18.59
N ALA A 27 22.99 35.64 17.65
CA ALA A 27 22.17 35.81 16.46
C ALA A 27 20.71 35.34 16.64
N GLY A 28 20.31 34.86 17.82
CA GLY A 28 18.98 34.35 18.10
C GLY A 28 18.99 32.91 18.66
N SER A 29 17.80 32.30 18.70
CA SER A 29 17.59 30.93 19.16
C SER A 29 17.18 30.03 18.00
N GLN A 30 17.81 28.85 17.88
CA GLN A 30 17.50 27.84 16.87
C GLN A 30 16.98 26.57 17.56
N HIS A 31 16.07 25.86 16.89
CA HIS A 31 15.49 24.62 17.40
C HIS A 31 16.31 23.40 16.99
N LEU A 32 16.54 22.48 17.94
CA LEU A 32 17.25 21.23 17.72
C LEU A 32 16.26 20.05 17.91
N PRO A 33 16.12 19.13 16.93
CA PRO A 33 15.24 17.98 17.03
C PRO A 33 15.52 17.09 18.24
N PRO A 34 14.53 16.41 18.86
CA PRO A 34 14.68 15.67 20.11
C PRO A 34 15.83 14.66 20.10
N LYS A 35 15.99 13.88 19.03
CA LYS A 35 17.09 12.90 18.92
C LYS A 35 18.47 13.55 18.77
N ALA A 36 18.54 14.70 18.14
CA ALA A 36 19.78 15.49 18.07
C ALA A 36 20.13 16.10 19.44
N VAL A 37 19.15 16.52 20.24
CA VAL A 37 19.34 16.94 21.63
C VAL A 37 19.91 15.80 22.48
N GLU A 38 19.35 14.58 22.37
CA GLU A 38 19.85 13.42 23.11
C GLU A 38 21.30 13.07 22.72
N VAL A 39 21.64 13.10 21.41
CA VAL A 39 23.02 12.91 20.93
C VAL A 39 23.95 13.97 21.49
N LEU A 40 23.54 15.24 21.47
CA LEU A 40 24.35 16.35 22.00
C LEU A 40 24.55 16.23 23.50
N LEU A 41 23.54 15.80 24.25
CA LEU A 41 23.64 15.52 25.70
C LEU A 41 24.58 14.35 26.00
N CYS A 42 24.56 13.28 25.21
CA CYS A 42 25.51 12.17 25.37
C CYS A 42 26.95 12.63 25.14
N LEU A 43 27.18 13.45 24.11
CA LEU A 43 28.50 14.03 23.81
C LEU A 43 28.95 15.02 24.89
N ALA A 44 28.05 15.86 25.37
CA ALA A 44 28.30 16.80 26.45
C ALA A 44 28.64 16.08 27.80
N SER A 45 27.96 14.98 28.08
CA SER A 45 28.22 14.16 29.25
C SER A 45 29.61 13.51 29.24
N ALA A 46 30.16 13.26 28.07
CA ALA A 46 31.50 12.72 27.86
C ALA A 46 32.61 13.78 27.95
N SER A 47 32.24 15.06 28.08
CA SER A 47 33.16 16.17 28.41
C SER A 47 34.44 16.21 27.55
N GLY A 48 34.31 16.06 26.24
CA GLY A 48 35.43 16.10 25.28
C GLY A 48 36.08 14.76 24.97
N GLU A 49 35.63 13.67 25.59
CA GLU A 49 36.10 12.33 25.23
C GLU A 49 35.40 11.80 23.98
N LEU A 50 36.03 10.82 23.32
CA LEU A 50 35.47 10.15 22.16
C LEU A 50 34.30 9.24 22.54
N VAL A 51 33.12 9.47 21.97
CA VAL A 51 31.98 8.57 22.07
C VAL A 51 31.85 7.78 20.77
N THR A 52 31.85 6.44 20.88
CA THR A 52 31.75 5.57 19.69
C THR A 52 30.37 5.64 19.07
N ARG A 53 30.28 5.29 17.77
CA ARG A 53 28.99 5.28 17.06
C ARG A 53 28.00 4.29 17.68
N GLU A 54 28.49 3.10 18.03
CA GLU A 54 27.68 2.06 18.66
C GLU A 54 27.12 2.51 19.99
N LYS A 55 27.95 3.19 20.81
CA LYS A 55 27.51 3.74 22.10
C LYS A 55 26.42 4.80 21.93
N LEU A 56 26.58 5.72 20.97
CA LEU A 56 25.55 6.74 20.68
C LEU A 56 24.24 6.11 20.17
N LEU A 57 24.33 5.06 19.36
CA LEU A 57 23.14 4.36 18.87
C LEU A 57 22.40 3.66 20.02
N ILE A 58 23.12 2.99 20.91
CA ILE A 58 22.52 2.29 22.06
C ILE A 58 21.93 3.30 23.05
N ASP A 59 22.66 4.36 23.40
CA ASP A 59 22.27 5.32 24.44
C ASP A 59 21.09 6.21 24.01
N VAL A 60 20.91 6.47 22.69
CA VAL A 60 19.89 7.38 22.16
C VAL A 60 18.69 6.67 21.55
N TRP A 61 18.89 5.51 20.90
CA TRP A 61 17.80 4.77 20.24
C TRP A 61 17.49 3.41 20.88
N GLY A 62 18.35 2.94 21.80
CA GLY A 62 18.23 1.62 22.40
C GLY A 62 18.91 0.52 21.57
N ALA A 63 19.21 -0.61 22.19
CA ALA A 63 19.88 -1.72 21.52
C ALA A 63 19.02 -2.27 20.36
N GLY A 64 19.55 -2.21 19.14
CA GLY A 64 18.91 -2.73 17.92
C GLY A 64 17.89 -1.81 17.22
N HIS A 65 17.65 -0.58 17.70
CA HIS A 65 16.64 0.33 17.14
C HIS A 65 17.18 1.55 16.39
N GLY A 66 18.50 1.79 16.37
CA GLY A 66 19.12 2.93 15.69
C GLY A 66 19.88 2.54 14.42
N SER A 67 19.74 3.33 13.34
CA SER A 67 20.54 3.17 12.13
C SER A 67 21.72 4.17 12.11
N HIS A 68 22.80 3.80 11.42
CA HIS A 68 23.94 4.70 11.20
C HIS A 68 23.55 5.96 10.43
N GLU A 69 22.51 5.91 9.63
CA GLU A 69 21.94 7.05 8.90
C GLU A 69 21.23 8.01 9.84
N ALA A 70 20.40 7.49 10.78
CA ALA A 70 19.72 8.30 11.79
C ALA A 70 20.71 9.07 12.69
N LEU A 71 21.81 8.43 13.09
CA LEU A 71 22.87 9.09 13.83
C LEU A 71 23.58 10.15 12.97
N SER A 72 23.86 9.88 11.70
CA SER A 72 24.50 10.83 10.80
C SER A 72 23.61 12.05 10.54
N HIS A 73 22.30 11.86 10.43
CA HIS A 73 21.31 12.94 10.31
C HIS A 73 21.29 13.80 11.59
N ALA A 74 21.19 13.19 12.77
CA ALA A 74 21.20 13.91 14.04
C ALA A 74 22.48 14.75 14.23
N VAL A 75 23.63 14.21 13.82
CA VAL A 75 24.92 14.94 13.85
C VAL A 75 24.95 16.10 12.85
N SER A 76 24.32 15.94 11.69
CA SER A 76 24.17 17.02 10.68
C SER A 76 23.34 18.18 11.22
N GLU A 77 22.22 17.87 11.89
CA GLU A 77 21.35 18.87 12.55
C GLU A 77 22.09 19.62 13.65
N ILE A 78 22.85 18.92 14.50
CA ILE A 78 23.68 19.54 15.53
C ILE A 78 24.66 20.53 14.90
N ARG A 79 25.35 20.15 13.84
CA ARG A 79 26.29 21.03 13.15
C ARG A 79 25.62 22.24 12.54
N HIS A 80 24.49 22.03 11.92
CA HIS A 80 23.72 23.14 11.34
C HIS A 80 23.35 24.18 12.39
N VAL A 81 22.83 23.74 13.55
CA VAL A 81 22.42 24.63 14.64
C VAL A 81 23.61 25.29 15.35
N LEU A 82 24.75 24.60 15.46
CA LEU A 82 25.97 25.14 16.04
C LEU A 82 26.80 25.96 15.05
N ASN A 83 26.38 26.05 13.78
CA ASN A 83 27.14 26.63 12.66
C ASN A 83 28.57 26.05 12.56
N ASP A 84 28.67 24.71 12.64
CA ASP A 84 29.92 23.96 12.72
C ASP A 84 30.23 23.21 11.44
N HIS A 85 31.39 23.37 10.83
CA HIS A 85 31.75 22.78 9.55
C HIS A 85 32.58 21.50 9.73
N ARG A 86 32.26 20.48 8.91
CA ARG A 86 32.94 19.17 8.99
C ARG A 86 34.42 19.23 8.68
N THR A 87 34.84 20.14 7.83
CA THR A 87 36.23 20.32 7.37
C THR A 87 37.08 21.13 8.34
N ASP A 88 36.43 22.02 9.11
CA ASP A 88 37.11 22.87 10.14
C ASP A 88 36.21 22.95 11.38
N PRO A 89 36.15 21.87 12.18
CA PRO A 89 35.20 21.77 13.30
C PRO A 89 35.61 22.61 14.52
N VAL A 90 34.73 23.49 14.95
CA VAL A 90 34.88 24.29 16.14
C VAL A 90 34.30 23.59 17.40
N PHE A 91 33.14 22.93 17.22
CA PHE A 91 32.41 22.32 18.33
C PHE A 91 32.43 20.80 18.27
N LEU A 92 32.27 20.16 17.09
CA LEU A 92 32.03 18.73 16.95
C LEU A 92 32.99 18.07 15.98
N GLN A 93 33.97 17.32 16.48
CA GLN A 93 34.90 16.55 15.64
C GLN A 93 34.33 15.16 15.29
N THR A 94 34.43 14.79 14.01
CA THR A 94 34.21 13.41 13.56
C THR A 94 35.54 12.67 13.44
N LEU A 95 35.64 11.51 14.07
CA LEU A 95 36.72 10.56 13.85
C LEU A 95 36.22 9.43 12.99
N PRO A 96 36.70 9.34 11.71
CA PRO A 96 36.20 8.35 10.75
C PRO A 96 36.25 6.93 11.32
N LYS A 97 35.14 6.18 11.17
CA LYS A 97 34.95 4.82 11.69
C LYS A 97 35.02 4.64 13.22
N ARG A 98 35.31 5.69 13.99
CA ARG A 98 35.44 5.62 15.47
C ARG A 98 34.28 6.25 16.20
N GLY A 99 33.86 7.47 15.85
CA GLY A 99 32.79 8.16 16.56
C GLY A 99 32.87 9.69 16.48
N TYR A 100 32.38 10.34 17.53
CA TYR A 100 32.29 11.79 17.62
C TYR A 100 32.79 12.27 18.97
N ARG A 101 33.33 13.51 19.06
CA ARG A 101 33.69 14.19 20.34
C ARG A 101 33.41 15.67 20.25
N LEU A 102 33.04 16.27 21.41
CA LEU A 102 32.99 17.72 21.52
C LEU A 102 34.40 18.28 21.74
N LEU A 103 34.72 19.38 21.06
CA LEU A 103 35.98 20.09 21.19
C LEU A 103 35.92 21.17 22.29
N VAL A 104 34.70 21.61 22.63
CA VAL A 104 34.45 22.63 23.66
C VAL A 104 33.82 21.93 24.86
N HIS A 105 34.36 22.19 26.05
CA HIS A 105 33.84 21.63 27.29
C HIS A 105 32.51 22.28 27.68
N PRO A 106 31.46 21.51 27.97
CA PRO A 106 30.18 22.02 28.40
C PRO A 106 30.27 22.59 29.82
N GLN A 107 29.80 23.83 30.03
CA GLN A 107 29.74 24.48 31.33
C GLN A 107 28.25 24.53 31.77
N PRO A 108 27.87 23.84 32.87
CA PRO A 108 26.51 23.91 33.40
C PRO A 108 26.12 25.33 33.82
N THR A 109 24.85 25.69 33.65
CA THR A 109 24.31 26.95 34.15
C THR A 109 24.11 26.89 35.65
N ASN A 110 24.89 27.68 36.41
CA ASN A 110 24.69 27.83 37.88
C ASN A 110 23.61 28.88 38.16
N GLU A 111 22.70 28.61 39.09
CA GLU A 111 21.54 29.46 39.45
C GLU A 111 21.94 30.85 40.06
N ASN A 112 23.21 31.19 40.19
CA ASN A 112 23.68 32.41 40.85
C ASN A 112 24.32 33.47 39.94
N THR A 113 24.05 33.47 38.62
CA THR A 113 24.61 34.50 37.75
C THR A 113 23.50 35.23 36.95
N SER A 114 22.44 35.67 37.65
CA SER A 114 21.36 36.51 37.06
C SER A 114 21.47 37.98 37.57
N SER A 115 22.61 38.48 37.82
CA SER A 115 22.78 39.91 38.12
C SER A 115 24.22 40.31 37.89
N ILE A 116 24.55 40.78 36.72
CA ILE A 116 25.59 41.75 36.40
C ILE A 116 25.63 41.79 34.84
N VAL A 117 24.96 42.74 34.28
CA VAL A 117 25.31 43.79 33.32
C VAL A 117 24.03 44.49 32.87
N LEU A 118 23.57 45.45 33.67
CA LEU A 118 22.77 46.57 33.19
C LEU A 118 23.50 47.85 33.68
N GLY A 119 24.46 48.25 32.90
CA GLY A 119 25.06 49.57 32.99
C GLY A 119 24.32 50.55 32.07
N ALA A 120 23.80 51.59 32.68
CA ALA A 120 22.99 52.63 32.13
C ALA A 120 23.63 53.37 30.94
N VAL A 121 22.82 53.69 29.92
CA VAL A 121 22.92 54.95 29.17
C VAL A 121 21.51 55.49 28.89
N ASN A 122 21.34 56.77 29.25
CA ASN A 122 20.10 57.54 29.23
C ASN A 122 19.44 57.73 27.87
N GLY A 123 18.13 57.73 27.85
CA GLY A 123 17.02 58.23 27.10
C GLY A 123 17.16 59.27 25.98
N PRO A 124 16.07 59.79 25.41
CA PRO A 124 14.80 59.14 25.06
C PRO A 124 14.50 59.23 23.55
N SER A 125 13.88 58.29 22.95
CA SER A 125 13.04 58.51 21.75
C SER A 125 11.89 57.52 21.69
N VAL A 126 10.71 58.05 21.55
CA VAL A 126 9.47 57.41 21.22
C VAL A 126 9.62 56.69 19.89
N ALA A 127 9.67 55.36 19.89
CA ALA A 127 9.22 54.44 18.84
C ALA A 127 9.92 53.09 19.04
N ASP A 128 9.18 52.10 19.51
CA ASP A 128 9.20 50.68 19.22
C ASP A 128 8.66 49.88 20.38
N ILE A 129 7.34 49.99 20.59
CA ILE A 129 6.63 48.92 21.27
C ILE A 129 6.68 47.74 20.29
N GLY A 130 7.43 46.69 20.65
CA GLY A 130 7.65 45.53 19.80
C GLY A 130 6.33 44.99 19.24
N PHE A 131 6.31 44.62 18.00
CA PHE A 131 5.15 44.15 17.24
C PHE A 131 4.32 43.12 18.04
N PHE A 132 4.93 42.23 18.78
CA PHE A 132 4.29 41.22 19.63
C PHE A 132 3.59 41.79 20.88
N GLU A 133 4.14 42.82 21.50
CA GLU A 133 3.54 43.47 22.66
C GLU A 133 2.30 44.30 22.24
N ASN A 134 2.36 44.90 21.06
CA ASN A 134 1.23 45.59 20.45
C ASN A 134 0.08 44.63 20.09
N LEU A 135 0.37 43.40 19.63
CA LEU A 135 -0.61 42.34 19.35
C LEU A 135 -1.25 41.81 20.65
N LYS A 136 -0.47 41.67 21.74
CA LYS A 136 -0.97 41.21 23.04
C LYS A 136 -1.87 42.24 23.72
N GLN A 137 -1.50 43.53 23.65
CA GLN A 137 -2.35 44.61 24.17
C GLN A 137 -3.67 44.79 23.45
N ARG A 138 -3.73 44.36 22.16
CA ARG A 138 -4.92 44.46 21.29
C ARG A 138 -5.81 43.21 21.32
N GLY A 139 -5.58 42.23 22.19
CA GLY A 139 -6.39 41.02 22.30
C GLY A 139 -6.37 40.09 21.05
N VAL A 140 -5.46 40.36 20.09
CA VAL A 140 -5.36 39.60 18.83
C VAL A 140 -4.86 38.20 19.10
N ILE A 141 -3.95 38.03 20.08
CA ILE A 141 -3.40 36.72 20.50
C ILE A 141 -4.51 35.86 21.14
N GLU A 142 -5.36 36.46 21.97
CA GLU A 142 -6.48 35.77 22.63
C GLU A 142 -7.52 35.33 21.58
N THR A 143 -7.80 36.16 20.57
CA THR A 143 -8.67 35.83 19.44
C THR A 143 -8.07 34.70 18.59
N ALA A 144 -6.76 34.71 18.34
CA ALA A 144 -6.06 33.68 17.60
C ALA A 144 -6.15 32.32 18.32
N VAL A 145 -5.88 32.28 19.61
CA VAL A 145 -5.96 31.05 20.43
C VAL A 145 -7.39 30.51 20.49
N ALA A 146 -8.38 31.39 20.71
CA ALA A 146 -9.78 31.00 20.73
C ALA A 146 -10.24 30.45 19.37
N TYR A 147 -9.80 31.06 18.27
CA TYR A 147 -10.13 30.60 16.91
C TYR A 147 -9.51 29.23 16.62
N LEU A 148 -8.25 29.00 16.99
CA LEU A 148 -7.57 27.72 16.79
C LEU A 148 -8.24 26.58 17.57
N ILE A 149 -8.64 26.86 18.84
CA ILE A 149 -9.34 25.86 19.67
C ILE A 149 -10.71 25.53 19.07
N LEU A 150 -11.49 26.55 18.72
CA LEU A 150 -12.82 26.38 18.12
C LEU A 150 -12.74 25.73 16.74
N GLY A 151 -11.80 26.14 15.90
CA GLY A 151 -11.56 25.57 14.58
C GLY A 151 -11.16 24.10 14.64
N TRP A 152 -10.26 23.75 15.57
CA TRP A 152 -9.88 22.35 15.80
C TRP A 152 -11.07 21.51 16.26
N LEU A 153 -11.86 22.00 17.19
CA LEU A 153 -13.04 21.31 17.70
C LEU A 153 -14.11 21.14 16.61
N LEU A 154 -14.27 22.13 15.74
CA LEU A 154 -15.21 22.09 14.60
C LEU A 154 -14.79 21.04 13.58
N ILE A 155 -13.48 20.93 13.27
CA ILE A 155 -12.93 19.91 12.37
C ILE A 155 -13.11 18.51 12.96
N GLN A 156 -12.87 18.31 14.27
CA GLN A 156 -13.04 17.03 14.94
C GLN A 156 -14.51 16.57 14.96
N VAL A 157 -15.44 17.50 15.28
CA VAL A 157 -16.87 17.21 15.26
C VAL A 157 -17.35 16.93 13.84
N ALA A 158 -16.87 17.69 12.84
CA ALA A 158 -17.22 17.49 11.45
C ALA A 158 -16.76 16.11 10.94
N ASP A 159 -15.55 15.68 11.28
CA ASP A 159 -15.01 14.38 10.87
C ASP A 159 -15.86 13.21 11.41
N ILE A 160 -16.28 13.28 12.68
CA ILE A 160 -17.14 12.27 13.31
C ILE A 160 -18.56 12.30 12.72
N VAL A 161 -19.16 13.48 12.60
CA VAL A 161 -20.57 13.64 12.19
C VAL A 161 -20.73 13.36 10.69
N PHE A 162 -19.79 13.80 9.84
CA PHE A 162 -19.88 13.59 8.40
C PHE A 162 -19.67 12.12 8.03
N GLY A 163 -18.81 11.41 8.76
CA GLY A 163 -18.64 9.97 8.61
C GLY A 163 -19.94 9.19 8.94
N GLN A 164 -20.70 9.60 9.98
CA GLN A 164 -21.97 8.97 10.35
C GLN A 164 -23.12 9.33 9.41
N LEU A 165 -23.12 10.54 8.85
CA LEU A 165 -24.16 11.01 7.94
C LEU A 165 -23.91 10.60 6.47
N HIS A 166 -22.83 9.87 6.17
CA HIS A 166 -22.43 9.45 4.81
C HIS A 166 -22.35 10.63 3.83
N LEU A 167 -21.88 11.79 4.31
CA LEU A 167 -21.70 12.95 3.45
C LEU A 167 -20.48 12.77 2.51
N PRO A 168 -20.52 13.37 1.30
CA PRO A 168 -19.40 13.29 0.37
C PRO A 168 -18.08 13.79 0.97
N VAL A 169 -16.96 13.16 0.63
CA VAL A 169 -15.61 13.45 1.19
C VAL A 169 -15.20 14.92 1.04
N TRP A 170 -15.67 15.60 -0.02
CA TRP A 170 -15.36 17.01 -0.26
C TRP A 170 -15.92 17.95 0.81
N VAL A 171 -16.99 17.57 1.52
CA VAL A 171 -17.62 18.39 2.58
C VAL A 171 -16.65 18.57 3.75
N GLY A 172 -15.92 17.53 4.14
CA GLY A 172 -14.88 17.60 5.17
C GLY A 172 -13.73 18.52 4.74
N THR A 173 -13.27 18.38 3.49
CA THR A 173 -12.23 19.22 2.91
C THR A 173 -12.66 20.68 2.81
N PHE A 174 -13.91 20.93 2.45
CA PHE A 174 -14.50 22.28 2.36
C PHE A 174 -14.54 22.97 3.73
N VAL A 175 -15.03 22.27 4.79
CA VAL A 175 -15.08 22.82 6.15
C VAL A 175 -13.67 23.10 6.67
N THR A 176 -12.74 22.21 6.46
CA THR A 176 -11.32 22.38 6.85
C THR A 176 -10.70 23.59 6.14
N THR A 177 -10.93 23.73 4.83
CA THR A 177 -10.45 24.87 4.02
C THR A 177 -11.06 26.18 4.50
N LEU A 178 -12.35 26.19 4.85
CA LEU A 178 -13.06 27.36 5.34
C LEU A 178 -12.56 27.78 6.72
N VAL A 179 -12.24 26.84 7.61
CA VAL A 179 -11.62 27.11 8.91
C VAL A 179 -10.20 27.68 8.72
N ILE A 180 -9.40 27.11 7.82
CA ILE A 180 -8.04 27.63 7.55
C ILE A 180 -8.08 29.03 6.92
N ALA A 181 -8.93 29.24 5.91
CA ALA A 181 -9.08 30.54 5.24
C ALA A 181 -9.72 31.61 6.13
N GLY A 182 -10.57 31.23 7.07
CA GLY A 182 -11.19 32.12 8.06
C GLY A 182 -10.21 32.65 9.11
N PHE A 183 -9.10 31.97 9.36
CA PHE A 183 -8.12 32.37 10.38
C PHE A 183 -7.51 33.76 10.12
N PRO A 184 -6.88 34.05 8.96
CA PRO A 184 -6.37 35.40 8.67
C PRO A 184 -7.46 36.48 8.63
N ILE A 185 -8.66 36.12 8.19
CA ILE A 185 -9.82 37.02 8.19
C ILE A 185 -10.23 37.38 9.61
N ALA A 186 -10.29 36.39 10.52
CA ALA A 186 -10.62 36.60 11.94
C ALA A 186 -9.58 37.51 12.63
N LEU A 187 -8.28 37.32 12.31
CA LEU A 187 -7.20 38.16 12.84
C LEU A 187 -7.30 39.61 12.28
N ALA A 188 -7.53 39.76 10.99
CA ALA A 188 -7.69 41.08 10.36
C ALA A 188 -8.92 41.82 10.90
N LEU A 189 -10.04 41.14 11.11
CA LEU A 189 -11.25 41.69 11.72
C LEU A 189 -11.04 42.06 13.20
N SER A 190 -10.34 41.22 13.96
CA SER A 190 -9.97 41.54 15.35
C SER A 190 -9.13 42.81 15.41
N TRP A 191 -8.17 42.95 14.51
CA TRP A 191 -7.30 44.13 14.42
C TRP A 191 -8.05 45.38 13.95
N TYR A 192 -9.00 45.25 12.98
CA TYR A 192 -9.78 46.35 12.40
C TYR A 192 -10.86 46.87 13.35
N LEU A 193 -11.54 46.00 14.11
CA LEU A 193 -12.66 46.39 14.97
C LEU A 193 -12.18 47.15 16.20
N GLU A 194 -10.97 46.95 16.67
CA GLU A 194 -10.38 47.70 17.78
C GLU A 194 -9.94 49.13 17.38
N PHE A 195 -9.73 49.35 16.09
CA PHE A 195 -9.40 50.70 15.55
C PHE A 195 -10.62 51.67 15.59
N ARG A 196 -11.84 51.15 15.78
CA ARG A 196 -13.10 51.96 15.82
C ARG A 196 -13.63 52.25 17.21
N GLY A 197 -13.09 51.68 18.26
CA GLY A 197 -13.49 51.87 19.65
C GLY A 197 -12.50 52.78 20.38
N GLY A 198 -12.83 54.04 20.51
CA GLY A 198 -12.23 55.17 21.19
C GLY A 198 -11.12 54.96 22.21
N ARG A 199 -10.22 55.96 22.26
CA ARG A 199 -9.02 56.18 23.10
C ARG A 199 -9.06 55.55 24.47
N PRO A 200 -8.00 54.91 24.96
CA PRO A 200 -7.86 54.51 26.36
C PRO A 200 -7.53 55.71 27.22
N SER A 201 -8.40 56.04 28.16
CA SER A 201 -8.05 56.90 29.30
C SER A 201 -7.40 56.05 30.41
N ILE A 202 -6.21 56.44 30.74
CA ILE A 202 -5.52 55.96 31.95
C ILE A 202 -6.23 56.53 33.15
N ASP A 203 -6.92 55.70 33.92
CA ASP A 203 -7.08 55.90 35.37
C ASP A 203 -7.69 54.66 36.06
N ASN A 204 -6.97 54.31 37.15
CA ASN A 204 -7.44 53.55 38.32
C ASN A 204 -7.54 52.03 38.30
N LEU A 205 -6.55 51.45 38.91
CA LEU A 205 -6.50 50.14 39.55
C LEU A 205 -7.63 49.94 40.58
N SER A 206 -8.50 48.97 40.35
CA SER A 206 -9.12 48.17 41.39
C SER A 206 -9.69 46.85 40.87
N PRO A 207 -9.56 45.73 41.65
CA PRO A 207 -9.86 44.40 41.16
C PRO A 207 -11.36 44.04 41.29
N THR A 208 -11.73 43.02 40.54
CA THR A 208 -13.02 42.31 40.60
C THR A 208 -14.26 42.95 39.92
N LYS A 209 -14.48 42.49 38.67
CA LYS A 209 -15.86 42.17 38.21
C LYS A 209 -15.78 41.24 37.00
N SER A 210 -16.38 40.06 37.13
CA SER A 210 -16.58 39.08 36.10
C SER A 210 -17.21 39.72 34.85
N ARG A 211 -16.43 39.75 33.74
CA ARG A 211 -16.89 40.30 32.46
C ARG A 211 -17.81 39.25 31.80
N LYS A 212 -19.12 39.47 31.86
CA LYS A 212 -20.11 38.69 31.11
C LYS A 212 -19.87 38.89 29.62
N TRP A 213 -19.63 37.80 28.91
CA TRP A 213 -19.51 37.77 27.44
C TRP A 213 -20.82 38.30 26.82
N ARG A 214 -20.77 39.47 26.22
CA ARG A 214 -21.86 40.01 25.37
C ARG A 214 -21.39 39.86 23.91
N PHE A 215 -21.88 38.84 23.24
CA PHE A 215 -21.77 38.78 21.78
C PHE A 215 -22.49 39.99 21.17
N SER A 216 -21.71 40.82 20.43
CA SER A 216 -22.29 41.96 19.69
C SER A 216 -23.24 41.41 18.62
N ARG A 217 -24.38 42.06 18.44
CA ARG A 217 -25.41 41.75 17.42
C ARG A 217 -24.75 41.70 16.01
N THR A 218 -23.74 42.49 15.77
CA THR A 218 -22.98 42.51 14.52
C THR A 218 -22.21 41.19 14.28
N TYR A 219 -21.67 40.55 15.32
CA TYR A 219 -20.98 39.28 15.23
C TYR A 219 -21.93 38.13 14.84
N MET A 220 -23.11 38.10 15.43
CA MET A 220 -24.13 37.11 15.11
C MET A 220 -24.72 37.31 13.71
N SER A 221 -24.77 38.57 13.21
CA SER A 221 -25.22 38.85 11.83
C SER A 221 -24.20 38.41 10.78
N ILE A 222 -22.90 38.50 11.06
CA ILE A 222 -21.83 38.04 10.14
C ILE A 222 -21.82 36.52 10.10
N ILE A 223 -21.94 35.83 11.23
CA ILE A 223 -22.04 34.36 11.29
C ILE A 223 -23.28 33.87 10.55
N GLY A 224 -24.42 34.53 10.76
CA GLY A 224 -25.65 34.23 10.05
C GLY A 224 -25.56 34.43 8.53
N ALA A 225 -24.91 35.52 8.07
CA ALA A 225 -24.68 35.79 6.66
C ALA A 225 -23.72 34.76 6.00
N LEU A 226 -22.66 34.32 6.71
CA LEU A 226 -21.75 33.31 6.22
C LEU A 226 -22.40 31.92 6.17
N SER A 227 -23.23 31.60 7.16
CA SER A 227 -24.01 30.35 7.16
C SER A 227 -25.06 30.35 6.04
N LEU A 228 -25.72 31.50 5.77
CA LEU A 228 -26.65 31.62 4.65
C LEU A 228 -25.91 31.54 3.30
N ALA A 229 -24.74 32.14 3.17
CA ALA A 229 -23.93 32.03 1.97
C ALA A 229 -23.50 30.57 1.72
N GLY A 230 -23.12 29.83 2.77
CA GLY A 230 -22.80 28.41 2.67
C GLY A 230 -23.99 27.55 2.22
N VAL A 231 -25.21 27.84 2.75
CA VAL A 231 -26.47 27.18 2.33
C VAL A 231 -26.83 27.55 0.88
N LEU A 232 -26.57 28.78 0.45
CA LEU A 232 -26.83 29.22 -0.93
C LEU A 232 -25.85 28.58 -1.92
N VAL A 233 -24.57 28.44 -1.55
CA VAL A 233 -23.56 27.71 -2.36
C VAL A 233 -23.93 26.23 -2.45
N TYR A 234 -24.37 25.62 -1.36
CA TYR A 234 -24.85 24.24 -1.34
C TYR A 234 -26.10 24.04 -2.21
N ALA A 235 -27.07 24.96 -2.11
CA ALA A 235 -28.31 24.94 -2.93
C ALA A 235 -27.98 25.20 -4.42
N TYR A 236 -26.97 26.03 -4.71
CA TYR A 236 -26.49 26.30 -6.06
C TYR A 236 -25.80 25.07 -6.65
N ASP A 237 -24.97 24.38 -5.89
CA ASP A 237 -24.30 23.13 -6.28
C ASP A 237 -25.30 21.99 -6.51
N MET A 238 -26.34 21.91 -5.70
CA MET A 238 -27.45 20.95 -5.91
C MET A 238 -28.34 21.26 -7.13
N ASN A 239 -28.45 22.54 -7.55
CA ASN A 239 -29.31 22.93 -8.67
C ASN A 239 -28.58 23.07 -10.01
N ILE A 240 -27.25 23.27 -9.99
CA ILE A 240 -26.38 23.33 -11.16
C ILE A 240 -25.36 22.21 -11.06
N GLY A 241 -25.75 21.06 -10.52
CA GLY A 241 -24.92 19.90 -10.59
C GLY A 241 -24.33 19.83 -12.00
N LEU A 242 -23.09 20.34 -12.18
CA LEU A 242 -22.24 19.78 -13.21
C LEU A 242 -22.40 18.29 -12.99
N PRO A 243 -22.89 17.50 -13.99
CA PRO A 243 -22.85 16.07 -13.81
C PRO A 243 -21.41 15.81 -13.38
N GLU A 244 -21.20 15.42 -12.11
CA GLU A 244 -20.02 14.62 -11.82
C GLU A 244 -20.03 13.65 -12.98
N PRO A 245 -18.98 13.59 -13.81
CA PRO A 245 -18.94 12.58 -14.83
C PRO A 245 -19.29 11.32 -14.06
N ASP A 246 -20.46 10.74 -14.41
CA ASP A 246 -21.02 9.57 -13.76
C ASP A 246 -20.11 8.40 -14.17
N TYR A 247 -18.87 8.44 -13.67
CA TYR A 247 -17.92 7.33 -13.61
C TYR A 247 -18.32 6.35 -12.49
N ALA A 248 -19.58 6.39 -12.06
CA ALA A 248 -20.21 5.18 -11.64
C ALA A 248 -20.18 4.26 -12.87
N VAL A 249 -18.98 3.67 -13.05
CA VAL A 249 -18.88 2.46 -13.80
C VAL A 249 -19.92 1.56 -13.18
N ASN A 250 -21.07 1.43 -13.83
CA ASN A 250 -21.72 0.15 -13.90
C ASN A 250 -20.70 -0.76 -14.59
N VAL A 251 -19.59 -1.07 -13.90
CA VAL A 251 -18.96 -2.36 -14.04
C VAL A 251 -20.15 -3.24 -13.71
N GLU A 252 -20.78 -3.79 -14.74
CA GLU A 252 -21.74 -4.86 -14.57
C GLU A 252 -20.97 -5.90 -13.78
N LEU A 253 -21.07 -5.76 -12.43
CA LEU A 253 -20.29 -6.57 -11.48
C LEU A 253 -20.61 -7.97 -11.88
N ALA A 254 -19.64 -8.70 -12.36
CA ALA A 254 -19.82 -10.08 -12.79
C ALA A 254 -20.70 -10.73 -11.74
N LYS A 255 -21.88 -11.20 -12.13
CA LYS A 255 -22.87 -11.73 -11.19
C LYS A 255 -22.15 -12.75 -10.36
N LEU A 256 -21.92 -12.45 -9.08
CA LEU A 256 -21.23 -13.39 -8.19
C LEU A 256 -21.91 -14.76 -8.31
N PRO A 257 -21.16 -15.85 -8.29
CA PRO A 257 -21.70 -17.19 -8.42
C PRO A 257 -22.90 -17.39 -7.46
N PRO A 258 -23.94 -18.09 -7.85
CA PRO A 258 -25.08 -18.37 -6.98
C PRO A 258 -24.61 -19.11 -5.71
N VAL A 259 -25.35 -18.96 -4.62
CA VAL A 259 -25.12 -19.76 -3.41
C VAL A 259 -25.32 -21.24 -3.74
N VAL A 260 -24.35 -22.07 -3.40
CA VAL A 260 -24.41 -23.52 -3.62
C VAL A 260 -24.92 -24.18 -2.33
N GLU A 261 -25.91 -25.07 -2.43
CA GLU A 261 -26.53 -25.73 -1.27
C GLU A 261 -25.53 -26.43 -0.35
N ASN A 262 -24.50 -27.08 -0.92
CA ASN A 262 -23.46 -27.77 -0.16
C ASN A 262 -22.23 -26.87 0.09
N SER A 263 -22.42 -25.58 0.38
CA SER A 263 -21.34 -24.64 0.64
C SER A 263 -21.31 -24.22 2.11
N PHE A 264 -20.10 -24.07 2.63
CA PHE A 264 -19.83 -23.87 4.03
C PHE A 264 -18.72 -22.83 4.27
N ALA A 265 -18.78 -22.13 5.39
CA ALA A 265 -17.69 -21.28 5.86
C ALA A 265 -17.43 -21.46 7.35
N VAL A 266 -16.18 -21.31 7.76
CA VAL A 266 -15.82 -21.15 9.17
C VAL A 266 -15.38 -19.72 9.37
N LEU A 267 -16.11 -18.96 10.16
CA LEU A 267 -15.79 -17.55 10.43
C LEU A 267 -14.69 -17.45 11.49
N PRO A 268 -13.98 -16.30 11.57
CA PRO A 268 -13.05 -16.05 12.67
C PRO A 268 -13.76 -16.18 14.03
N PHE A 269 -13.14 -16.93 14.94
CA PHE A 269 -13.68 -17.08 16.29
C PHE A 269 -13.35 -15.85 17.13
N PHE A 270 -14.29 -15.48 17.98
CA PHE A 270 -14.15 -14.34 18.87
C PHE A 270 -13.20 -14.69 20.01
N ASN A 271 -12.19 -13.87 20.23
CA ASN A 271 -11.26 -13.99 21.34
C ASN A 271 -11.84 -13.24 22.54
N LEU A 272 -12.28 -13.98 23.59
CA LEU A 272 -12.99 -13.38 24.72
C LEU A 272 -12.05 -12.81 25.78
N ASP A 273 -10.83 -13.34 25.93
CA ASP A 273 -9.86 -12.86 26.91
C ASP A 273 -8.90 -11.79 26.36
N GLY A 274 -8.92 -11.57 25.05
CA GLY A 274 -8.11 -10.54 24.37
C GLY A 274 -6.62 -10.83 24.31
N SER A 275 -6.15 -12.01 24.75
CA SER A 275 -4.73 -12.36 24.71
C SER A 275 -4.29 -12.77 23.30
N ASP A 276 -3.04 -12.43 22.93
CA ASP A 276 -2.45 -12.83 21.65
C ASP A 276 -2.38 -14.35 21.50
N ASP A 277 -2.12 -15.06 22.56
CA ASP A 277 -2.05 -16.52 22.56
C ASP A 277 -3.41 -17.15 22.25
N THR A 278 -4.50 -16.66 22.84
CA THR A 278 -5.86 -17.10 22.53
C THR A 278 -6.23 -16.76 21.09
N GLN A 279 -5.79 -15.60 20.56
CA GLN A 279 -6.03 -15.26 19.17
C GLN A 279 -5.35 -16.23 18.19
N VAL A 280 -4.10 -16.61 18.47
CA VAL A 280 -3.37 -17.60 17.67
C VAL A 280 -4.08 -18.95 17.70
N PHE A 281 -4.59 -19.38 18.87
CA PHE A 281 -5.38 -20.60 19.00
C PHE A 281 -6.70 -20.54 18.22
N ALA A 282 -7.44 -19.44 18.38
CA ALA A 282 -8.71 -19.25 17.68
C ALA A 282 -8.50 -19.31 16.16
N ASN A 283 -7.48 -18.62 15.63
CA ASN A 283 -7.12 -18.66 14.23
C ASN A 283 -6.72 -20.08 13.77
N GLY A 284 -5.91 -20.77 14.57
CA GLY A 284 -5.49 -22.13 14.28
C GLY A 284 -6.66 -23.11 14.23
N LEU A 285 -7.58 -23.00 15.18
CA LEU A 285 -8.78 -23.84 15.23
C LEU A 285 -9.67 -23.65 14.00
N VAL A 286 -9.89 -22.40 13.59
CA VAL A 286 -10.64 -22.06 12.36
C VAL A 286 -9.98 -22.68 11.13
N ASP A 287 -8.66 -22.55 11.00
CA ASP A 287 -7.92 -23.10 9.87
C ASP A 287 -8.02 -24.63 9.81
N ASP A 288 -7.80 -25.30 10.94
CA ASP A 288 -7.81 -26.75 11.01
C ASP A 288 -9.21 -27.33 10.77
N VAL A 289 -10.26 -26.69 11.32
CA VAL A 289 -11.64 -27.09 11.05
C VAL A 289 -11.99 -26.84 9.57
N THR A 290 -11.61 -25.70 9.02
CA THR A 290 -11.82 -25.39 7.59
C THR A 290 -11.17 -26.43 6.69
N MET A 291 -9.90 -26.75 6.94
CA MET A 291 -9.16 -27.74 6.17
C MET A 291 -9.81 -29.12 6.25
N ARG A 292 -10.21 -29.56 7.42
CA ARG A 292 -10.86 -30.89 7.62
C ARG A 292 -12.22 -30.98 6.93
N LEU A 293 -13.01 -29.90 6.99
CA LEU A 293 -14.29 -29.83 6.29
C LEU A 293 -14.10 -29.84 4.77
N ALA A 294 -13.05 -29.22 4.28
CA ALA A 294 -12.72 -29.20 2.87
C ALA A 294 -12.35 -30.59 2.29
N HIS A 295 -11.89 -31.53 3.15
CA HIS A 295 -11.63 -32.91 2.74
C HIS A 295 -12.90 -33.76 2.56
N ILE A 296 -14.09 -33.22 2.86
CA ILE A 296 -15.35 -33.95 2.69
C ILE A 296 -15.79 -33.87 1.23
N PRO A 297 -15.84 -34.97 0.48
CA PRO A 297 -16.28 -34.95 -0.91
C PRO A 297 -17.67 -34.34 -1.04
N GLY A 298 -17.83 -33.43 -2.03
CA GLY A 298 -19.11 -32.77 -2.27
C GLY A 298 -19.42 -31.55 -1.39
N LEU A 299 -18.66 -31.29 -0.32
CA LEU A 299 -18.77 -30.08 0.47
C LEU A 299 -17.83 -29.00 -0.07
N ARG A 300 -18.36 -27.84 -0.39
CA ARG A 300 -17.57 -26.65 -0.82
C ARG A 300 -17.34 -25.76 0.38
N VAL A 301 -16.09 -25.65 0.82
CA VAL A 301 -15.73 -24.86 1.99
C VAL A 301 -15.04 -23.58 1.58
N SER A 302 -15.54 -22.43 2.07
CA SER A 302 -14.91 -21.13 1.83
C SER A 302 -13.49 -21.11 2.39
N SER A 303 -12.59 -20.43 1.67
CA SER A 303 -11.20 -20.31 2.12
C SER A 303 -11.12 -19.49 3.42
N ARG A 304 -10.04 -19.71 4.20
CA ARG A 304 -9.75 -18.86 5.36
C ARG A 304 -9.64 -17.38 4.93
N GLY A 305 -8.95 -17.10 3.82
CA GLY A 305 -8.76 -15.73 3.33
C GLY A 305 -10.07 -14.98 3.19
N ASP A 306 -11.10 -15.65 2.63
CA ASP A 306 -12.42 -15.06 2.44
C ASP A 306 -13.16 -14.91 3.76
N SER A 307 -13.15 -15.96 4.59
CA SER A 307 -13.81 -15.96 5.90
C SER A 307 -13.25 -14.86 6.82
N PHE A 308 -11.95 -14.60 6.78
CA PHE A 308 -11.27 -13.58 7.59
C PHE A 308 -11.44 -12.14 7.06
N THR A 309 -12.08 -11.95 5.90
CA THR A 309 -12.53 -10.60 5.48
C THR A 309 -13.74 -10.13 6.30
N LEU A 310 -14.42 -11.07 6.98
CA LEU A 310 -15.55 -10.80 7.84
C LEU A 310 -15.09 -10.73 9.31
N LYS A 311 -15.69 -9.80 10.05
CA LYS A 311 -15.47 -9.72 11.51
C LYS A 311 -16.32 -10.77 12.23
N PRO A 312 -15.92 -11.25 13.41
CA PRO A 312 -16.82 -12.01 14.29
C PRO A 312 -18.15 -11.27 14.49
N ASN A 313 -19.24 -12.00 14.65
CA ASN A 313 -20.61 -11.47 14.77
C ASN A 313 -21.13 -10.70 13.55
N THR A 314 -20.63 -10.98 12.35
CA THR A 314 -21.19 -10.45 11.11
C THR A 314 -22.59 -11.03 10.88
N SER A 315 -23.57 -10.22 10.45
CA SER A 315 -24.92 -10.69 10.16
C SER A 315 -24.95 -11.82 9.10
N SER A 316 -25.86 -12.79 9.28
CA SER A 316 -26.01 -13.93 8.36
C SER A 316 -26.25 -13.51 6.92
N GLN A 317 -27.01 -12.42 6.71
CA GLN A 317 -27.22 -11.85 5.39
C GLN A 317 -25.88 -11.44 4.74
N ARG A 318 -25.01 -10.73 5.48
CA ARG A 318 -23.72 -10.27 4.99
C ARG A 318 -22.74 -11.42 4.77
N VAL A 319 -22.78 -12.45 5.62
CA VAL A 319 -22.02 -13.70 5.40
C VAL A 319 -22.44 -14.35 4.07
N ARG A 320 -23.77 -14.49 3.85
CA ARG A 320 -24.33 -15.06 2.61
C ARG A 320 -23.98 -14.24 1.37
N GLU A 321 -24.07 -12.93 1.44
CA GLU A 321 -23.75 -12.04 0.33
C GLU A 321 -22.26 -12.08 -0.04
N ARG A 322 -21.39 -12.11 0.97
CA ARG A 322 -19.94 -12.02 0.78
C ARG A 322 -19.30 -13.37 0.46
N LEU A 323 -19.65 -14.43 1.17
CA LEU A 323 -19.03 -15.75 1.04
C LEU A 323 -19.82 -16.70 0.14
N ARG A 324 -21.08 -16.38 -0.19
CA ARG A 324 -21.97 -17.23 -1.02
C ARG A 324 -22.12 -18.66 -0.51
N VAL A 325 -22.17 -18.83 0.82
CA VAL A 325 -22.31 -20.12 1.48
C VAL A 325 -23.71 -20.32 2.02
N ALA A 326 -24.15 -21.59 2.04
CA ALA A 326 -25.44 -21.99 2.59
C ALA A 326 -25.43 -22.01 4.11
N MET A 327 -24.33 -22.46 4.72
CA MET A 327 -24.17 -22.57 6.17
C MET A 327 -22.80 -22.02 6.60
N TYR A 328 -22.70 -21.61 7.86
CA TYR A 328 -21.41 -21.22 8.42
C TYR A 328 -21.29 -21.57 9.90
N LEU A 329 -20.06 -21.81 10.34
CA LEU A 329 -19.66 -22.00 11.72
C LEU A 329 -19.07 -20.71 12.25
N GLU A 330 -19.55 -20.25 13.38
CA GLU A 330 -18.93 -19.17 14.15
C GLU A 330 -18.68 -19.65 15.59
N GLY A 331 -17.89 -18.91 16.35
CA GLY A 331 -17.59 -19.33 17.71
C GLY A 331 -16.79 -18.32 18.50
N SER A 332 -16.44 -18.71 19.72
CA SER A 332 -15.56 -17.94 20.61
C SER A 332 -14.58 -18.88 21.32
N VAL A 333 -13.43 -18.32 21.68
CA VAL A 333 -12.36 -18.98 22.44
C VAL A 333 -11.99 -18.11 23.63
N GLU A 334 -11.82 -18.75 24.80
CA GLU A 334 -11.36 -18.14 26.04
C GLU A 334 -10.36 -19.07 26.70
N MET A 335 -9.22 -18.55 27.15
CA MET A 335 -8.26 -19.28 27.98
C MET A 335 -8.36 -18.82 29.43
N ALA A 336 -8.75 -19.71 30.33
CA ALA A 336 -8.83 -19.45 31.75
C ALA A 336 -7.85 -20.40 32.51
N GLY A 337 -6.62 -19.95 32.68
CA GLY A 337 -5.54 -20.75 33.28
C GLY A 337 -5.16 -21.95 32.42
N SER A 338 -5.38 -23.17 32.96
CA SER A 338 -5.12 -24.44 32.25
C SER A 338 -6.33 -24.95 31.44
N ILE A 339 -7.44 -24.20 31.44
CA ILE A 339 -8.68 -24.64 30.75
C ILE A 339 -8.87 -23.76 29.51
N ILE A 340 -9.15 -24.40 28.39
CA ILE A 340 -9.65 -23.77 27.19
C ILE A 340 -11.16 -23.96 27.09
N ARG A 341 -11.85 -22.84 26.86
CA ARG A 341 -13.28 -22.81 26.61
C ARG A 341 -13.52 -22.45 25.17
N VAL A 342 -14.20 -23.32 24.43
CA VAL A 342 -14.57 -23.08 23.04
C VAL A 342 -16.09 -23.20 22.93
N THR A 343 -16.71 -22.15 22.37
CA THR A 343 -18.14 -22.21 22.01
C THR A 343 -18.24 -22.16 20.49
N VAL A 344 -19.04 -23.03 19.91
CA VAL A 344 -19.29 -23.07 18.47
C VAL A 344 -20.78 -23.04 18.17
N GLN A 345 -21.15 -22.39 17.08
CA GLN A 345 -22.51 -22.26 16.58
C GLN A 345 -22.53 -22.52 15.08
N LEU A 346 -23.39 -23.45 14.64
CA LEU A 346 -23.66 -23.69 13.23
C LEU A 346 -24.93 -22.96 12.84
N ILE A 347 -24.87 -22.12 11.79
CA ILE A 347 -25.94 -21.22 11.41
C ILE A 347 -26.27 -21.41 9.92
N ASP A 348 -27.57 -21.43 9.60
CA ASP A 348 -28.09 -21.33 8.25
C ASP A 348 -28.00 -19.87 7.76
N SER A 349 -27.28 -19.64 6.67
CA SER A 349 -27.01 -18.28 6.18
C SER A 349 -28.23 -17.60 5.58
N ALA A 350 -29.25 -18.38 5.13
CA ALA A 350 -30.46 -17.83 4.51
C ALA A 350 -31.44 -17.31 5.56
N THR A 351 -31.57 -18.06 6.66
CA THR A 351 -32.56 -17.80 7.71
C THR A 351 -31.97 -17.10 8.92
N GLY A 352 -30.65 -17.26 9.14
CA GLY A 352 -29.97 -16.80 10.35
C GLY A 352 -30.26 -17.69 11.58
N PHE A 353 -30.98 -18.81 11.40
CA PHE A 353 -31.27 -19.70 12.50
C PHE A 353 -30.09 -20.59 12.85
N GLN A 354 -29.90 -20.78 14.12
CA GLN A 354 -28.89 -21.64 14.71
C GLN A 354 -29.30 -23.11 14.61
N ILE A 355 -28.50 -23.92 13.92
CA ILE A 355 -28.72 -25.36 13.73
C ILE A 355 -28.12 -26.14 14.92
N LEU A 356 -26.97 -25.70 15.42
CA LEU A 356 -26.22 -26.30 16.51
C LEU A 356 -25.58 -25.22 17.37
N SER A 357 -25.58 -25.43 18.68
CA SER A 357 -24.74 -24.71 19.64
C SER A 357 -24.07 -25.70 20.58
N ARG A 358 -22.76 -25.58 20.77
CA ARG A 358 -22.00 -26.45 21.65
C ARG A 358 -20.88 -25.66 22.34
N ARG A 359 -20.66 -26.01 23.62
CA ARG A 359 -19.58 -25.48 24.43
C ARG A 359 -18.69 -26.62 24.92
N PHE A 360 -17.39 -26.38 24.85
CA PHE A 360 -16.33 -27.26 25.31
C PHE A 360 -15.57 -26.53 26.41
N ASP A 361 -15.46 -27.16 27.58
CA ASP A 361 -14.61 -26.73 28.69
C ASP A 361 -13.65 -27.90 28.97
N ARG A 362 -12.39 -27.79 28.53
CA ARG A 362 -11.40 -28.86 28.54
C ARG A 362 -10.02 -28.35 28.98
N PRO A 363 -9.15 -29.25 29.48
CA PRO A 363 -7.74 -28.92 29.62
C PRO A 363 -7.16 -28.39 28.28
N ARG A 364 -6.21 -27.45 28.38
CA ARG A 364 -5.56 -26.88 27.22
C ARG A 364 -4.90 -27.92 26.31
N ASP A 365 -4.37 -29.00 26.92
CA ASP A 365 -3.70 -30.05 26.20
C ASP A 365 -4.65 -30.91 25.34
N ASP A 366 -5.96 -30.85 25.59
CA ASP A 366 -7.00 -31.50 24.79
C ASP A 366 -7.40 -30.70 23.54
N PHE A 367 -6.63 -29.69 23.13
CA PHE A 367 -6.97 -28.81 21.99
C PHE A 367 -7.26 -29.59 20.69
N PHE A 368 -6.44 -30.57 20.39
CA PHE A 368 -6.61 -31.39 19.18
C PHE A 368 -7.86 -32.26 19.24
N GLU A 369 -8.23 -32.74 20.42
CA GLU A 369 -9.46 -33.48 20.68
C GLU A 369 -10.70 -32.60 20.52
N ILE A 370 -10.65 -31.37 21.05
CA ILE A 370 -11.71 -30.35 20.85
C ILE A 370 -11.91 -30.06 19.36
N ARG A 371 -10.83 -29.82 18.62
CA ARG A 371 -10.85 -29.61 17.17
C ARG A 371 -11.51 -30.79 16.44
N ASP A 372 -11.13 -32.01 16.77
CA ASP A 372 -11.64 -33.22 16.14
C ASP A 372 -13.13 -33.43 16.48
N GLU A 373 -13.55 -33.11 17.70
CA GLU A 373 -14.95 -33.18 18.13
C GLU A 373 -15.79 -32.10 17.43
N ILE A 374 -15.32 -30.85 17.33
CA ILE A 374 -15.99 -29.78 16.59
C ILE A 374 -16.22 -30.18 15.13
N THR A 375 -15.17 -30.68 14.47
CA THR A 375 -15.28 -31.12 13.08
C THR A 375 -16.31 -32.25 12.94
N SER A 376 -16.25 -33.24 13.79
CA SER A 376 -17.17 -34.41 13.77
C SER A 376 -18.62 -34.00 13.99
N LEU A 377 -18.88 -33.11 14.96
CA LEU A 377 -20.22 -32.59 15.24
C LEU A 377 -20.74 -31.74 14.06
N THR A 378 -19.89 -30.90 13.47
CA THR A 378 -20.24 -30.08 12.30
C THR A 378 -20.63 -30.97 11.13
N VAL A 379 -19.79 -31.98 10.82
CA VAL A 379 -20.07 -32.99 9.78
C VAL A 379 -21.37 -33.76 10.04
N ALA A 380 -21.60 -34.17 11.27
CA ALA A 380 -22.82 -34.91 11.62
C ALA A 380 -24.10 -34.10 11.38
N ASN A 381 -24.06 -32.81 11.63
CA ASN A 381 -25.21 -31.91 11.40
C ASN A 381 -25.37 -31.48 9.92
N ILE A 382 -24.27 -31.34 9.18
CA ILE A 382 -24.31 -31.08 7.72
C ILE A 382 -24.76 -32.33 6.94
N ARG A 383 -24.48 -33.53 7.42
CA ARG A 383 -24.81 -34.83 6.77
C ARG A 383 -26.28 -35.00 6.45
N VAL A 384 -27.20 -34.31 7.10
CA VAL A 384 -28.64 -34.36 6.78
C VAL A 384 -28.89 -33.79 5.37
N ALA A 385 -28.02 -32.90 4.93
CA ALA A 385 -28.09 -32.27 3.60
C ALA A 385 -27.16 -32.90 2.53
N LEU A 386 -26.24 -33.83 2.92
CA LEU A 386 -25.28 -34.46 2.03
C LEU A 386 -25.76 -35.81 1.49
N PRO A 387 -25.36 -36.18 0.24
CA PRO A 387 -25.66 -37.51 -0.33
C PRO A 387 -25.20 -38.69 0.56
N PRO A 388 -25.92 -39.85 0.55
CA PRO A 388 -25.65 -40.95 1.46
C PRO A 388 -24.26 -41.58 1.35
N ASP A 389 -23.66 -41.56 0.18
CA ASP A 389 -22.33 -42.12 -0.14
C ASP A 389 -21.17 -41.37 0.52
N ILE A 390 -21.38 -40.12 0.93
CA ILE A 390 -20.36 -39.26 1.56
C ILE A 390 -20.29 -39.45 3.09
N ARG A 391 -21.27 -40.10 3.66
CA ARG A 391 -21.46 -40.24 5.14
C ARG A 391 -20.39 -41.07 5.88
N SER A 392 -19.54 -41.84 5.17
CA SER A 392 -18.62 -42.81 5.77
C SER A 392 -17.12 -42.42 5.74
N THR A 393 -16.75 -41.27 5.22
CA THR A 393 -15.34 -40.88 5.08
C THR A 393 -14.69 -40.65 6.44
N LYS A 394 -13.72 -41.51 6.81
CA LYS A 394 -12.88 -41.31 8.00
C LYS A 394 -11.90 -40.18 7.74
N LEU A 395 -11.99 -39.12 8.53
CA LEU A 395 -11.01 -38.02 8.53
C LEU A 395 -9.66 -38.56 9.03
N ARG A 396 -8.64 -38.62 8.15
CA ARG A 396 -7.27 -39.02 8.52
C ARG A 396 -6.47 -37.71 8.76
N TYR A 397 -5.89 -37.61 9.91
CA TYR A 397 -4.92 -36.57 10.24
C TYR A 397 -3.75 -37.18 11.01
N SER A 398 -2.52 -36.87 10.64
CA SER A 398 -1.36 -37.58 11.19
C SER A 398 -0.37 -36.67 11.97
N ASP A 399 -0.47 -35.36 11.89
CA ASP A 399 0.45 -34.47 12.60
C ASP A 399 -0.17 -33.95 13.90
N LYS A 400 0.41 -34.35 15.04
CA LYS A 400 0.05 -33.87 16.37
C LYS A 400 1.29 -33.29 17.05
N PRO A 401 1.73 -32.04 16.65
CA PRO A 401 2.85 -31.42 17.33
C PRO A 401 2.51 -31.06 18.77
N THR A 402 3.52 -30.67 19.56
CA THR A 402 3.23 -30.08 20.87
C THR A 402 2.46 -28.77 20.68
N ILE A 403 1.62 -28.41 21.66
CA ILE A 403 0.77 -27.21 21.55
C ILE A 403 1.61 -25.95 21.41
N ASP A 404 2.75 -25.86 22.09
CA ASP A 404 3.63 -24.71 22.02
C ASP A 404 4.33 -24.62 20.64
N ALA A 405 4.76 -25.75 20.05
CA ALA A 405 5.24 -25.78 18.68
C ALA A 405 4.14 -25.38 17.68
N TYR A 406 2.92 -25.88 17.86
CA TYR A 406 1.78 -25.50 17.03
C TYR A 406 1.49 -24.00 17.04
N LYS A 407 1.50 -23.35 18.22
CA LYS A 407 1.30 -21.91 18.33
C LYS A 407 2.37 -21.12 17.54
N LEU A 408 3.63 -21.49 17.73
CA LEU A 408 4.75 -20.83 17.05
C LEU A 408 4.66 -21.02 15.53
N TYR A 409 4.32 -22.24 15.09
CA TYR A 409 4.04 -22.52 13.68
C TYR A 409 2.91 -21.63 13.13
N ARG A 410 1.78 -21.50 13.87
CA ARG A 410 0.66 -20.64 13.45
C ARG A 410 1.06 -19.17 13.30
N ARG A 411 1.91 -18.66 14.21
CA ARG A 411 2.49 -17.30 14.06
C ARG A 411 3.33 -17.19 12.78
N GLY A 412 4.07 -18.24 12.44
CA GLY A 412 4.83 -18.32 11.18
C GLY A 412 3.91 -18.28 9.96
N VAL A 413 2.82 -19.04 9.97
CA VAL A 413 1.80 -19.05 8.91
C VAL A 413 1.14 -17.67 8.77
N ASP A 414 0.78 -17.01 9.86
CA ASP A 414 0.19 -15.68 9.79
C ASP A 414 1.20 -14.63 9.29
N ALA A 415 2.47 -14.72 9.70
CA ALA A 415 3.53 -13.85 9.21
C ALA A 415 3.84 -14.07 7.71
N SER A 416 3.73 -15.31 7.21
CA SER A 416 3.93 -15.64 5.79
C SER A 416 2.87 -15.04 4.84
N ARG A 417 1.73 -14.61 5.39
CA ARG A 417 0.63 -13.97 4.64
C ARG A 417 0.81 -12.46 4.50
N LEU A 418 1.78 -11.86 5.19
CA LEU A 418 2.11 -10.45 5.01
C LEU A 418 2.63 -10.19 3.59
N PRO A 419 2.57 -8.93 3.09
CA PRO A 419 3.14 -8.59 1.78
C PRO A 419 4.56 -9.11 1.62
N VAL A 420 4.88 -9.65 0.44
CA VAL A 420 6.19 -10.26 0.17
C VAL A 420 7.29 -9.21 0.33
N SER A 421 8.21 -9.46 1.25
CA SER A 421 9.44 -8.70 1.46
C SER A 421 10.41 -9.56 2.25
N ILE A 422 11.70 -9.35 2.09
CA ILE A 422 12.74 -10.10 2.84
C ILE A 422 12.54 -9.95 4.36
N ALA A 423 12.12 -8.77 4.84
CA ALA A 423 11.85 -8.56 6.25
C ALA A 423 10.70 -9.45 6.77
N ASN A 424 9.59 -9.52 6.03
CA ASN A 424 8.44 -10.34 6.40
C ASN A 424 8.74 -11.85 6.26
N ILE A 425 9.50 -12.23 5.23
CA ILE A 425 9.99 -13.62 5.07
C ILE A 425 10.84 -14.02 6.28
N ASN A 426 11.81 -13.20 6.68
CA ASN A 426 12.66 -13.47 7.83
C ASN A 426 11.86 -13.53 9.14
N LYS A 427 10.84 -12.68 9.29
CA LYS A 427 9.91 -12.74 10.43
C LYS A 427 9.16 -14.06 10.48
N ALA A 428 8.65 -14.54 9.35
CA ALA A 428 7.95 -15.84 9.30
C ALA A 428 8.91 -17.01 9.56
N LEU A 429 10.13 -16.97 8.97
CA LEU A 429 11.17 -17.99 9.24
C LEU A 429 11.54 -18.07 10.71
N SER A 430 11.68 -16.94 11.41
CA SER A 430 11.99 -16.94 12.85
C SER A 430 10.95 -17.64 13.69
N TRP A 431 9.66 -17.56 13.32
CA TRP A 431 8.59 -18.27 14.00
C TRP A 431 8.61 -19.77 13.71
N TYR A 432 8.90 -20.19 12.48
CA TYR A 432 9.07 -21.60 12.16
C TYR A 432 10.31 -22.19 12.85
N ASP A 433 11.42 -21.43 12.91
CA ASP A 433 12.61 -21.86 13.66
C ASP A 433 12.31 -22.02 15.15
N ALA A 434 11.54 -21.11 15.75
CA ALA A 434 11.10 -21.23 17.14
C ALA A 434 10.19 -22.46 17.36
N ALA A 435 9.28 -22.76 16.41
CA ALA A 435 8.46 -23.97 16.47
C ALA A 435 9.32 -25.25 16.44
N LEU A 436 10.35 -25.28 15.59
CA LEU A 436 11.28 -26.39 15.45
C LEU A 436 12.27 -26.52 16.63
N GLN A 437 12.50 -25.46 17.40
CA GLN A 437 13.23 -25.57 18.67
C GLN A 437 12.42 -26.31 19.74
N VAL A 438 11.10 -26.20 19.70
CA VAL A 438 10.19 -26.89 20.63
C VAL A 438 9.89 -28.32 20.16
N ASP A 439 9.72 -28.53 18.86
CA ASP A 439 9.39 -29.79 18.23
C ASP A 439 10.14 -29.92 16.90
N GLN A 440 11.30 -30.61 16.94
CA GLN A 440 12.19 -30.74 15.79
C GLN A 440 11.61 -31.58 14.65
N ASP A 441 10.66 -32.48 14.99
CA ASP A 441 10.04 -33.39 14.04
C ASP A 441 8.74 -32.83 13.43
N TYR A 442 8.47 -31.54 13.62
CA TYR A 442 7.28 -30.90 13.10
C TYR A 442 7.37 -30.65 11.58
N SER A 443 6.94 -31.66 10.81
CA SER A 443 7.05 -31.68 9.33
C SER A 443 6.45 -30.45 8.65
N ALA A 444 5.25 -29.99 9.09
CA ALA A 444 4.61 -28.82 8.50
C ALA A 444 5.43 -27.53 8.65
N ALA A 445 6.20 -27.38 9.75
CA ALA A 445 7.08 -26.23 9.94
C ALA A 445 8.27 -26.25 8.98
N HIS A 446 8.85 -27.45 8.72
CA HIS A 446 9.88 -27.62 7.70
C HIS A 446 9.34 -27.31 6.29
N ALA A 447 8.12 -27.78 5.95
CA ALA A 447 7.47 -27.47 4.68
C ALA A 447 7.22 -25.96 4.52
N GLY A 448 6.78 -25.28 5.59
CA GLY A 448 6.62 -23.82 5.59
C GLY A 448 7.93 -23.07 5.38
N LYS A 449 9.04 -23.54 5.97
CA LYS A 449 10.38 -22.98 5.70
C LYS A 449 10.79 -23.17 4.25
N CYS A 450 10.54 -24.35 3.67
CA CYS A 450 10.82 -24.62 2.26
C CYS A 450 10.09 -23.59 1.36
N GLU A 451 8.81 -23.39 1.57
CA GLU A 451 7.99 -22.44 0.81
C GLU A 451 8.52 -20.99 0.91
N LEU A 452 8.91 -20.57 2.11
CA LEU A 452 9.48 -19.22 2.32
C LEU A 452 10.84 -19.05 1.66
N PHE A 453 11.69 -20.08 1.64
CA PHE A 453 12.96 -20.01 0.93
C PHE A 453 12.76 -19.96 -0.60
N VAL A 454 11.80 -20.68 -1.15
CA VAL A 454 11.41 -20.56 -2.56
C VAL A 454 10.92 -19.14 -2.86
N THR A 455 10.09 -18.57 -1.98
CA THR A 455 9.62 -17.19 -2.12
C THR A 455 10.77 -16.18 -2.05
N ALA A 456 11.71 -16.36 -1.11
CA ALA A 456 12.89 -15.50 -1.01
C ALA A 456 13.77 -15.58 -2.26
N PHE A 457 13.97 -16.77 -2.84
CA PHE A 457 14.68 -16.92 -4.11
C PHE A 457 14.03 -16.11 -5.24
N THR A 458 12.70 -16.20 -5.37
CA THR A 458 11.97 -15.44 -6.41
C THR A 458 11.99 -13.93 -6.20
N GLU A 459 12.21 -13.47 -4.97
CA GLU A 459 12.25 -12.03 -4.63
C GLU A 459 13.63 -11.41 -4.88
N VAL A 460 14.73 -12.13 -4.60
CA VAL A 460 16.09 -11.56 -4.64
C VAL A 460 17.04 -12.27 -5.61
N ASP A 461 16.59 -13.34 -6.27
CA ASP A 461 17.37 -14.15 -7.24
C ASP A 461 18.70 -14.68 -6.67
N ASP A 462 18.70 -15.05 -5.37
CA ASP A 462 19.87 -15.62 -4.69
C ASP A 462 19.75 -17.15 -4.60
N ALA A 463 20.57 -17.87 -5.38
CA ALA A 463 20.57 -19.33 -5.43
C ALA A 463 20.85 -20.02 -4.08
N SER A 464 21.39 -19.32 -3.08
CA SER A 464 21.60 -19.87 -1.74
C SER A 464 20.29 -20.27 -1.07
N TYR A 465 19.18 -19.57 -1.37
CA TYR A 465 17.85 -19.91 -0.86
C TYR A 465 17.32 -21.25 -1.41
N ILE A 466 17.68 -21.62 -2.64
CA ILE A 466 17.28 -22.93 -3.22
C ILE A 466 17.87 -24.08 -2.42
N LYS A 467 19.17 -24.04 -2.08
CA LYS A 467 19.79 -25.08 -1.26
C LYS A 467 19.10 -25.22 0.12
N ARG A 468 18.72 -24.10 0.72
CA ARG A 468 18.00 -24.08 2.00
C ARG A 468 16.57 -24.64 1.84
N ALA A 469 15.90 -24.35 0.73
CA ALA A 469 14.59 -24.90 0.39
C ALA A 469 14.66 -26.41 0.19
N GLU A 470 15.65 -26.89 -0.60
CA GLU A 470 15.87 -28.34 -0.82
C GLU A 470 16.05 -29.08 0.51
N SER A 471 16.91 -28.57 1.39
CA SER A 471 17.13 -29.17 2.71
C SER A 471 15.85 -29.20 3.54
N ALA A 472 15.12 -28.08 3.62
CA ALA A 472 13.89 -28.02 4.43
C ALA A 472 12.78 -28.91 3.87
N CYS A 473 12.61 -28.97 2.54
CA CYS A 473 11.64 -29.85 1.89
C CYS A 473 11.99 -31.33 2.04
N SER A 474 13.28 -31.71 1.95
CA SER A 474 13.73 -33.10 2.18
C SER A 474 13.43 -33.55 3.58
N THR A 475 13.78 -32.74 4.59
CA THR A 475 13.46 -33.02 6.00
C THR A 475 11.96 -33.16 6.21
N ALA A 476 11.14 -32.25 5.64
CA ALA A 476 9.69 -32.35 5.75
C ALA A 476 9.14 -33.66 5.17
N LEU A 477 9.66 -34.08 4.01
CA LEU A 477 9.25 -35.31 3.35
C LEU A 477 9.67 -36.57 4.13
N GLU A 478 10.87 -36.57 4.70
CA GLU A 478 11.36 -37.67 5.53
C GLU A 478 10.52 -37.85 6.80
N LEU A 479 10.14 -36.72 7.42
CA LEU A 479 9.33 -36.72 8.65
C LEU A 479 7.89 -37.17 8.40
N ASN A 480 7.24 -36.62 7.35
CA ASN A 480 5.84 -36.97 7.06
C ASN A 480 5.53 -36.95 5.56
N PRO A 481 5.71 -38.10 4.84
CA PRO A 481 5.41 -38.20 3.41
C PRO A 481 3.92 -38.21 3.06
N ASN A 482 3.02 -38.23 4.07
CA ASN A 482 1.58 -38.24 3.85
C ASN A 482 0.90 -36.91 4.20
N LEU A 483 1.64 -35.83 4.22
CA LEU A 483 1.14 -34.48 4.44
C LEU A 483 1.09 -33.71 3.12
N ASP A 484 -0.07 -33.23 2.71
CA ASP A 484 -0.30 -32.54 1.42
C ASP A 484 0.56 -31.27 1.28
N VAL A 485 0.74 -30.48 2.35
CA VAL A 485 1.56 -29.28 2.34
C VAL A 485 3.03 -29.56 2.01
N VAL A 486 3.56 -30.75 2.39
CA VAL A 486 4.92 -31.16 2.03
C VAL A 486 5.05 -31.29 0.53
N HIS A 487 4.11 -31.99 -0.10
CA HIS A 487 4.14 -32.20 -1.55
C HIS A 487 3.81 -30.91 -2.32
N THR A 488 2.97 -30.04 -1.78
CA THR A 488 2.72 -28.72 -2.36
C THR A 488 3.98 -27.84 -2.34
N SER A 489 4.72 -27.84 -1.23
CA SER A 489 5.99 -27.12 -1.11
C SER A 489 7.08 -27.67 -2.02
N LEU A 490 7.18 -29.01 -2.15
CA LEU A 490 8.06 -29.66 -3.13
C LEU A 490 7.69 -29.27 -4.57
N GLY A 491 6.40 -29.28 -4.90
CA GLY A 491 5.93 -28.86 -6.22
C GLY A 491 6.33 -27.42 -6.55
N ARG A 492 6.24 -26.50 -5.60
CA ARG A 492 6.70 -25.11 -5.76
C ARG A 492 8.21 -25.00 -5.91
N LEU A 493 8.98 -25.76 -5.10
CA LEU A 493 10.43 -25.82 -5.21
C LEU A 493 10.85 -26.30 -6.62
N TYR A 494 10.30 -27.42 -7.08
CA TYR A 494 10.61 -27.97 -8.39
C TYR A 494 10.20 -27.04 -9.54
N THR A 495 9.08 -26.33 -9.38
CA THR A 495 8.66 -25.29 -10.35
C THR A 495 9.71 -24.17 -10.43
N ALA A 496 10.20 -23.68 -9.28
CA ALA A 496 11.17 -22.60 -9.20
C ALA A 496 12.52 -22.94 -9.83
N ILE A 497 12.93 -24.23 -9.77
CA ILE A 497 14.20 -24.70 -10.35
C ILE A 497 14.05 -25.33 -11.75
N GLY A 498 12.87 -25.19 -12.38
CA GLY A 498 12.61 -25.67 -13.74
C GLY A 498 12.43 -27.19 -13.90
N ARG A 499 12.29 -27.94 -12.79
CA ARG A 499 12.04 -29.39 -12.81
C ARG A 499 10.55 -29.68 -12.89
N TYR A 500 9.93 -29.38 -14.04
CA TYR A 500 8.46 -29.35 -14.16
C TYR A 500 7.79 -30.72 -14.02
N ASP A 501 8.43 -31.83 -14.45
CA ASP A 501 7.88 -33.19 -14.29
C ASP A 501 7.82 -33.59 -12.81
N ASN A 502 8.86 -33.23 -12.04
CA ASN A 502 8.88 -33.46 -10.59
C ASN A 502 7.83 -32.58 -9.89
N ALA A 503 7.64 -31.35 -10.36
CA ALA A 503 6.62 -30.46 -9.83
C ALA A 503 5.21 -31.01 -10.07
N GLU A 504 4.91 -31.48 -11.30
CA GLU A 504 3.62 -32.11 -11.63
C GLU A 504 3.37 -33.31 -10.72
N THR A 505 4.35 -34.20 -10.59
CA THR A 505 4.28 -35.39 -9.73
C THR A 505 3.98 -35.00 -8.27
N SER A 506 4.68 -34.00 -7.76
CA SER A 506 4.49 -33.55 -6.37
C SER A 506 3.11 -32.94 -6.15
N PHE A 507 2.64 -32.06 -7.04
CA PHE A 507 1.30 -31.50 -6.91
C PHE A 507 0.19 -32.53 -7.07
N ARG A 508 0.36 -33.52 -7.96
CA ARG A 508 -0.59 -34.65 -8.06
C ARG A 508 -0.61 -35.48 -6.79
N ARG A 509 0.56 -35.72 -6.18
CA ARG A 509 0.63 -36.43 -4.91
C ARG A 509 -0.06 -35.64 -3.80
N ALA A 510 0.11 -34.32 -3.75
CA ALA A 510 -0.63 -33.47 -2.83
C ALA A 510 -2.16 -33.60 -3.01
N LEU A 511 -2.64 -33.66 -4.27
CA LEU A 511 -4.06 -33.83 -4.60
C LEU A 511 -4.60 -35.26 -4.31
N GLU A 512 -3.76 -36.29 -4.30
CA GLU A 512 -4.15 -37.63 -3.82
C GLU A 512 -4.38 -37.63 -2.30
N ILE A 513 -3.63 -36.81 -1.56
CA ILE A 513 -3.75 -36.64 -0.13
C ILE A 513 -4.91 -35.69 0.20
N ASP A 514 -4.94 -34.53 -0.40
CA ASP A 514 -6.01 -33.52 -0.32
C ASP A 514 -6.58 -33.16 -1.70
N PRO A 515 -7.67 -33.80 -2.14
CA PRO A 515 -8.33 -33.48 -3.42
C PRO A 515 -8.90 -32.06 -3.52
N SER A 516 -8.98 -31.32 -2.42
CA SER A 516 -9.50 -29.96 -2.35
C SER A 516 -8.40 -28.90 -2.31
N SER A 517 -7.12 -29.27 -2.42
CA SER A 517 -5.98 -28.36 -2.35
C SER A 517 -5.96 -27.37 -3.50
N VAL A 518 -6.50 -26.16 -3.28
CA VAL A 518 -6.48 -25.05 -4.24
C VAL A 518 -5.04 -24.68 -4.62
N ALA A 519 -4.12 -24.72 -3.66
CA ALA A 519 -2.70 -24.41 -3.90
C ALA A 519 -2.07 -25.37 -4.91
N SER A 520 -2.41 -26.66 -4.84
CA SER A 520 -1.92 -27.69 -5.77
C SER A 520 -2.53 -27.54 -7.17
N PHE A 521 -3.82 -27.24 -7.29
CA PHE A 521 -4.46 -26.94 -8.58
C PHE A 521 -3.85 -25.69 -9.24
N ILE A 522 -3.60 -24.63 -8.48
CA ILE A 522 -2.91 -23.43 -8.97
C ILE A 522 -1.47 -23.79 -9.42
N GLY A 523 -0.76 -24.57 -8.61
CA GLY A 523 0.59 -25.04 -8.93
C GLY A 523 0.63 -25.83 -10.23
N LEU A 524 -0.30 -26.77 -10.44
CA LEU A 524 -0.44 -27.50 -11.70
C LEU A 524 -0.77 -26.55 -12.86
N GLY A 525 -1.64 -25.57 -12.65
CA GLY A 525 -1.95 -24.54 -13.66
C GLY A 525 -0.69 -23.77 -14.09
N ASP A 526 0.15 -23.37 -13.13
CA ASP A 526 1.41 -22.67 -13.40
C ASP A 526 2.41 -23.60 -14.12
N VAL A 527 2.54 -24.86 -13.70
CA VAL A 527 3.42 -25.87 -14.34
C VAL A 527 3.00 -26.14 -15.80
N TYR A 528 1.72 -26.39 -16.04
CA TYR A 528 1.24 -26.68 -17.40
C TYR A 528 1.36 -25.48 -18.32
N ARG A 529 1.19 -24.26 -17.80
CA ARG A 529 1.49 -23.03 -18.55
C ARG A 529 2.96 -22.96 -18.98
N LEU A 530 3.89 -23.31 -18.08
CA LEU A 530 5.31 -23.32 -18.38
C LEU A 530 5.70 -24.42 -19.39
N LEU A 531 4.94 -25.51 -19.41
CA LEU A 531 5.07 -26.59 -20.38
C LEU A 531 4.28 -26.33 -21.69
N ASN A 532 3.67 -25.15 -21.87
CA ASN A 532 2.80 -24.81 -22.99
C ASN A 532 1.56 -25.72 -23.14
N ARG A 533 1.15 -26.43 -22.09
CA ARG A 533 -0.04 -27.27 -22.00
C ARG A 533 -1.25 -26.40 -21.57
N HIS A 534 -1.66 -25.51 -22.47
CA HIS A 534 -2.60 -24.41 -22.16
C HIS A 534 -3.97 -24.89 -21.69
N GLU A 535 -4.54 -25.93 -22.31
CA GLU A 535 -5.84 -26.47 -21.93
C GLU A 535 -5.82 -27.01 -20.49
N GLU A 536 -4.80 -27.77 -20.16
CA GLU A 536 -4.66 -28.36 -18.82
C GLU A 536 -4.39 -27.27 -17.77
N ALA A 537 -3.62 -26.23 -18.12
CA ALA A 537 -3.42 -25.08 -17.27
C ALA A 537 -4.74 -24.40 -16.91
N GLU A 538 -5.55 -24.09 -17.92
CA GLU A 538 -6.86 -23.45 -17.73
C GLU A 538 -7.80 -24.34 -16.92
N ASN A 539 -7.88 -25.64 -17.24
CA ASN A 539 -8.75 -26.59 -16.55
C ASN A 539 -8.44 -26.68 -15.05
N ASN A 540 -7.15 -26.69 -14.67
CA ASN A 540 -6.76 -26.73 -13.26
C ASN A 540 -7.09 -25.42 -12.54
N LEU A 541 -6.87 -24.27 -13.17
CA LEU A 541 -7.24 -22.98 -12.59
C LEU A 541 -8.77 -22.83 -12.42
N ARG A 542 -9.57 -23.32 -13.39
CA ARG A 542 -11.04 -23.37 -13.27
C ARG A 542 -11.52 -24.33 -12.20
N LYS A 543 -10.83 -25.48 -12.00
CA LYS A 543 -11.10 -26.38 -10.85
C LYS A 543 -10.84 -25.68 -9.54
N ALA A 544 -9.73 -24.94 -9.41
CA ALA A 544 -9.43 -24.16 -8.22
C ALA A 544 -10.55 -23.14 -7.90
N ILE A 545 -11.07 -22.44 -8.92
CA ILE A 545 -12.23 -21.53 -8.79
C ILE A 545 -13.48 -22.30 -8.34
N GLY A 546 -13.75 -23.44 -8.97
CA GLY A 546 -14.93 -24.26 -8.65
C GLY A 546 -14.95 -24.78 -7.21
N LEU A 547 -13.77 -25.08 -6.65
CA LEU A 547 -13.62 -25.50 -5.26
C LEU A 547 -13.86 -24.34 -4.28
N HIS A 548 -13.32 -23.16 -4.58
CA HIS A 548 -13.38 -22.00 -3.70
C HIS A 548 -13.77 -20.73 -4.50
N PRO A 549 -15.04 -20.56 -4.87
CA PRO A 549 -15.49 -19.44 -5.69
C PRO A 549 -15.41 -18.07 -5.01
N GLY A 550 -15.26 -18.03 -3.67
CA GLY A 550 -14.99 -16.81 -2.91
C GLY A 550 -13.51 -16.43 -2.84
N ASN A 551 -12.59 -17.28 -3.30
CA ASN A 551 -11.15 -17.02 -3.24
C ASN A 551 -10.70 -16.19 -4.46
N PRO A 552 -10.16 -14.98 -4.30
CA PRO A 552 -9.72 -14.13 -5.41
C PRO A 552 -8.45 -14.66 -6.11
N ILE A 553 -7.64 -15.50 -5.46
CA ILE A 553 -6.34 -15.94 -5.98
C ILE A 553 -6.47 -16.74 -7.28
N PRO A 554 -7.33 -17.77 -7.39
CA PRO A 554 -7.50 -18.53 -8.64
C PRO A 554 -8.00 -17.65 -9.80
N TYR A 555 -8.92 -16.71 -9.54
CA TYR A 555 -9.41 -15.77 -10.56
C TYR A 555 -8.25 -14.88 -11.07
N ASN A 556 -7.42 -14.34 -10.16
CA ASN A 556 -6.26 -13.55 -10.56
C ASN A 556 -5.25 -14.37 -11.37
N ARG A 557 -5.04 -15.65 -11.02
CA ARG A 557 -4.17 -16.56 -11.79
C ARG A 557 -4.73 -16.87 -13.17
N LEU A 558 -6.03 -17.18 -13.26
CA LEU A 558 -6.71 -17.41 -14.54
C LEU A 558 -6.72 -16.13 -15.38
N GLY A 559 -7.03 -14.99 -14.80
CA GLY A 559 -6.98 -13.69 -15.49
C GLY A 559 -5.59 -13.42 -16.10
N ARG A 560 -4.52 -13.64 -15.34
CA ARG A 560 -3.14 -13.52 -15.84
C ARG A 560 -2.80 -14.51 -16.95
N PHE A 561 -3.28 -15.75 -16.85
CA PHE A 561 -3.13 -16.75 -17.89
C PHE A 561 -3.82 -16.31 -19.19
N LEU A 562 -5.07 -15.91 -19.10
CA LEU A 562 -5.88 -15.43 -20.22
C LEU A 562 -5.31 -14.17 -20.87
N PHE A 563 -4.85 -13.22 -20.03
CA PHE A 563 -4.21 -11.99 -20.49
C PHE A 563 -2.95 -12.29 -21.33
N ARG A 564 -2.09 -13.19 -20.86
CA ARG A 564 -0.88 -13.62 -21.59
C ARG A 564 -1.20 -14.42 -22.86
N SER A 565 -2.36 -15.06 -22.92
CA SER A 565 -2.85 -15.76 -24.09
C SER A 565 -3.58 -14.85 -25.10
N GLY A 566 -3.61 -13.51 -24.87
CA GLY A 566 -4.28 -12.54 -25.72
C GLY A 566 -5.83 -12.54 -25.58
N ARG A 567 -6.37 -13.29 -24.63
CA ARG A 567 -7.82 -13.39 -24.34
C ARG A 567 -8.24 -12.31 -23.35
N PHE A 568 -8.12 -11.05 -23.77
CA PHE A 568 -8.19 -9.89 -22.87
C PHE A 568 -9.59 -9.68 -22.26
N ASP A 569 -10.65 -9.89 -23.04
CA ASP A 569 -12.03 -9.75 -22.55
C ASP A 569 -12.33 -10.80 -21.46
N GLU A 570 -11.91 -12.04 -21.67
CA GLU A 570 -12.06 -13.09 -20.65
C GLU A 570 -11.17 -12.84 -19.42
N ALA A 571 -9.97 -12.26 -19.63
CA ALA A 571 -9.12 -11.85 -18.51
C ALA A 571 -9.80 -10.75 -17.68
N ALA A 572 -10.47 -9.78 -18.34
CA ALA A 572 -11.22 -8.73 -17.67
C ALA A 572 -12.36 -9.31 -16.82
N GLU A 573 -13.11 -10.31 -17.31
CA GLU A 573 -14.13 -11.01 -16.53
C GLU A 573 -13.55 -11.62 -15.23
N GLN A 574 -12.37 -12.26 -15.33
CA GLN A 574 -11.75 -12.83 -14.14
C GLN A 574 -11.30 -11.75 -13.16
N TYR A 575 -10.72 -10.65 -13.65
CA TYR A 575 -10.33 -9.53 -12.79
C TYR A 575 -11.54 -8.79 -12.19
N GLN A 576 -12.70 -8.75 -12.86
CA GLN A 576 -13.96 -8.27 -12.26
C GLN A 576 -14.35 -9.10 -11.03
N HIS A 577 -14.18 -10.42 -11.06
CA HIS A 577 -14.38 -11.25 -9.87
C HIS A 577 -13.41 -10.88 -8.75
N VAL A 578 -12.15 -10.61 -9.09
CA VAL A 578 -11.16 -10.21 -8.06
C VAL A 578 -11.56 -8.89 -7.40
N VAL A 579 -11.93 -7.85 -8.15
CA VAL A 579 -12.34 -6.56 -7.58
C VAL A 579 -13.68 -6.64 -6.83
N ALA A 580 -14.59 -7.55 -7.23
CA ALA A 580 -15.82 -7.79 -6.49
C ALA A 580 -15.57 -8.45 -5.12
N LEU A 581 -14.56 -9.31 -5.03
CA LEU A 581 -14.17 -9.99 -3.80
C LEU A 581 -13.26 -9.10 -2.93
N GLN A 582 -12.43 -8.23 -3.54
CA GLN A 582 -11.44 -7.39 -2.88
C GLN A 582 -11.53 -5.95 -3.41
N ALA A 583 -12.52 -5.20 -2.96
CA ALA A 583 -12.81 -3.84 -3.42
C ALA A 583 -11.74 -2.78 -3.07
N ASP A 584 -10.77 -3.12 -2.23
CA ASP A 584 -9.64 -2.30 -1.80
C ASP A 584 -8.28 -2.76 -2.38
N ASN A 585 -8.31 -3.68 -3.37
CA ASN A 585 -7.10 -4.21 -3.98
C ASN A 585 -6.70 -3.38 -5.22
N MET A 586 -5.75 -2.47 -5.05
CA MET A 586 -5.21 -1.62 -6.12
C MET A 586 -4.70 -2.43 -7.34
N ASN A 587 -3.99 -3.55 -7.09
CA ASN A 587 -3.45 -4.37 -8.18
C ASN A 587 -4.55 -5.04 -9.00
N ALA A 588 -5.65 -5.43 -8.37
CA ALA A 588 -6.80 -6.01 -9.09
C ALA A 588 -7.43 -5.02 -10.05
N TYR A 589 -7.62 -3.76 -9.63
CA TYR A 589 -8.11 -2.70 -10.51
C TYR A 589 -7.11 -2.34 -11.60
N SER A 590 -5.81 -2.33 -11.31
CA SER A 590 -4.77 -2.09 -12.32
C SER A 590 -4.75 -3.20 -13.39
N ASN A 591 -4.89 -4.46 -12.99
CA ASN A 591 -4.97 -5.60 -13.91
C ASN A 591 -6.26 -5.56 -14.74
N LEU A 592 -7.38 -5.18 -14.13
CA LEU A 592 -8.66 -4.99 -14.85
C LEU A 592 -8.54 -3.88 -15.89
N GLY A 593 -7.96 -2.73 -15.50
CA GLY A 593 -7.67 -1.62 -16.40
C GLY A 593 -6.77 -2.04 -17.57
N ALA A 594 -5.73 -2.83 -17.31
CA ALA A 594 -4.84 -3.36 -18.35
C ALA A 594 -5.58 -4.31 -19.31
N ALA A 595 -6.44 -5.18 -18.79
CA ALA A 595 -7.23 -6.08 -19.64
C ALA A 595 -8.19 -5.30 -20.54
N TYR A 596 -8.91 -4.30 -20.01
CA TYR A 596 -9.75 -3.41 -20.81
C TYR A 596 -8.96 -2.57 -21.82
N MET A 597 -7.78 -2.08 -21.43
CA MET A 597 -6.90 -1.32 -22.34
C MET A 597 -6.50 -2.19 -23.54
N MET A 598 -6.05 -3.42 -23.28
CA MET A 598 -5.61 -4.33 -24.33
C MET A 598 -6.76 -4.83 -25.22
N SER A 599 -7.97 -4.92 -24.67
CA SER A 599 -9.19 -5.22 -25.46
C SER A 599 -9.74 -3.96 -26.17
N GLY A 600 -9.12 -2.78 -25.97
CA GLY A 600 -9.53 -1.52 -26.59
C GLY A 600 -10.80 -0.89 -25.99
N ASN A 601 -11.20 -1.32 -24.80
CA ASN A 601 -12.33 -0.77 -24.06
C ASN A 601 -11.86 0.35 -23.13
N PHE A 602 -11.40 1.47 -23.72
CA PHE A 602 -10.74 2.56 -22.99
C PHE A 602 -11.68 3.27 -22.00
N GLU A 603 -12.97 3.32 -22.33
CA GLU A 603 -14.04 3.87 -21.47
C GLU A 603 -14.19 3.08 -20.16
N LEU A 604 -13.90 1.78 -20.16
CA LEU A 604 -13.92 0.93 -18.99
C LEU A 604 -12.55 0.88 -18.29
N ALA A 605 -11.47 1.05 -19.05
CA ALA A 605 -10.11 1.04 -18.51
C ALA A 605 -9.81 2.27 -17.64
N ALA A 606 -10.24 3.47 -18.10
CA ALA A 606 -9.97 4.72 -17.37
C ALA A 606 -10.49 4.70 -15.92
N PRO A 607 -11.77 4.37 -15.66
CA PRO A 607 -12.26 4.29 -14.30
C PRO A 607 -11.65 3.15 -13.47
N ALA A 608 -11.25 2.04 -14.08
CA ALA A 608 -10.52 1.00 -13.36
C ALA A 608 -9.17 1.52 -12.86
N TYR A 609 -8.40 2.22 -13.71
CA TYR A 609 -7.16 2.85 -13.28
C TYR A 609 -7.39 3.98 -12.28
N GLN A 610 -8.45 4.79 -12.44
CA GLN A 610 -8.81 5.81 -11.45
C GLN A 610 -9.04 5.18 -10.08
N ARG A 611 -9.80 4.09 -10.03
CA ARG A 611 -10.05 3.39 -8.76
C ARG A 611 -8.76 2.82 -8.14
N ALA A 612 -7.85 2.30 -8.96
CA ALA A 612 -6.54 1.85 -8.49
C ALA A 612 -5.75 2.99 -7.81
N ILE A 613 -5.75 4.18 -8.40
CA ILE A 613 -5.09 5.38 -7.89
C ILE A 613 -5.76 5.89 -6.61
N ASP A 614 -7.09 5.85 -6.53
CA ASP A 614 -7.85 6.28 -5.34
C ASP A 614 -7.50 5.42 -4.12
N ILE A 615 -7.23 4.11 -4.34
CA ILE A 615 -6.78 3.20 -3.28
C ILE A 615 -5.32 3.50 -2.90
N GLN A 616 -4.43 3.59 -3.89
CA GLN A 616 -3.01 3.87 -3.67
C GLN A 616 -2.41 4.64 -4.86
N PRO A 617 -2.21 5.95 -4.71
CA PRO A 617 -1.58 6.77 -5.73
C PRO A 617 -0.17 6.25 -6.08
N ASN A 618 0.09 6.04 -7.37
CA ASN A 618 1.39 5.62 -7.86
C ASN A 618 1.62 6.06 -9.30
N LYS A 619 2.88 6.14 -9.70
CA LYS A 619 3.31 6.59 -11.02
C LYS A 619 2.64 5.81 -12.17
N ASN A 620 2.62 4.49 -12.08
CA ASN A 620 2.10 3.62 -13.15
C ASN A 620 0.59 3.81 -13.34
N GLY A 621 -0.15 3.94 -12.23
CA GLY A 621 -1.59 4.21 -12.27
C GLY A 621 -1.90 5.53 -12.98
N TYR A 622 -1.20 6.61 -12.62
CA TYR A 622 -1.39 7.91 -13.29
C TYR A 622 -0.94 7.88 -14.76
N SER A 623 0.15 7.20 -15.10
CA SER A 623 0.60 7.06 -16.49
C SER A 623 -0.43 6.30 -17.34
N ASN A 624 -0.96 5.19 -16.82
CA ASN A 624 -1.97 4.40 -17.52
C ASN A 624 -3.31 5.15 -17.66
N LEU A 625 -3.75 5.85 -16.60
CA LEU A 625 -4.94 6.70 -16.68
C LEU A 625 -4.76 7.82 -17.72
N GLY A 626 -3.59 8.46 -17.75
CA GLY A 626 -3.26 9.46 -18.75
C GLY A 626 -3.32 8.91 -20.16
N LEU A 627 -2.83 7.70 -20.39
CA LEU A 627 -2.88 7.00 -21.67
C LEU A 627 -4.32 6.70 -22.08
N MET A 628 -5.20 6.30 -21.13
CA MET A 628 -6.63 6.09 -21.44
C MET A 628 -7.30 7.39 -21.87
N HIS A 629 -7.08 8.47 -21.14
CA HIS A 629 -7.58 9.79 -21.54
C HIS A 629 -7.05 10.24 -22.90
N TYR A 630 -5.79 9.93 -23.21
CA TYR A 630 -5.17 10.22 -24.50
C TYR A 630 -5.89 9.48 -25.66
N TYR A 631 -6.14 8.15 -25.51
CA TYR A 631 -6.87 7.39 -26.54
C TYR A 631 -8.34 7.81 -26.67
N LEU A 632 -8.96 8.28 -25.60
CA LEU A 632 -10.31 8.84 -25.59
C LEU A 632 -10.40 10.26 -26.16
N GLY A 633 -9.27 10.90 -26.49
CA GLY A 633 -9.20 12.27 -26.97
C GLY A 633 -9.35 13.35 -25.88
N ASN A 634 -9.35 12.97 -24.61
CA ASN A 634 -9.46 13.87 -23.46
C ASN A 634 -8.08 14.42 -23.08
N PHE A 635 -7.46 15.21 -23.97
CA PHE A 635 -6.04 15.56 -23.87
C PHE A 635 -5.68 16.38 -22.63
N ASP A 636 -6.58 17.26 -22.13
CA ASP A 636 -6.32 18.02 -20.90
C ASP A 636 -6.27 17.10 -19.67
N ALA A 637 -7.15 16.11 -19.59
CA ALA A 637 -7.13 15.10 -18.53
C ALA A 637 -5.89 14.18 -18.65
N ALA A 638 -5.50 13.82 -19.88
CA ALA A 638 -4.27 13.09 -20.15
C ALA A 638 -3.03 13.83 -19.63
N ILE A 639 -2.92 15.12 -19.96
CA ILE A 639 -1.82 16.00 -19.50
C ILE A 639 -1.81 16.09 -17.98
N ALA A 640 -2.98 16.27 -17.34
CA ALA A 640 -3.07 16.34 -15.88
C ALA A 640 -2.57 15.04 -15.21
N SER A 641 -3.00 13.88 -15.73
CA SER A 641 -2.59 12.58 -15.21
C SER A 641 -1.10 12.30 -15.45
N HIS A 642 -0.57 12.57 -16.65
CA HIS A 642 0.85 12.39 -16.94
C HIS A 642 1.73 13.36 -16.15
N ASN A 643 1.29 14.60 -15.87
CA ASN A 643 2.00 15.49 -14.96
C ASN A 643 2.13 14.88 -13.55
N LYS A 644 1.06 14.25 -13.03
CA LYS A 644 1.14 13.53 -11.75
C LYS A 644 2.11 12.37 -11.79
N ALA A 645 2.17 11.61 -12.88
CA ALA A 645 3.15 10.55 -13.06
C ALA A 645 4.60 11.10 -13.05
N VAL A 646 4.85 12.22 -13.73
CA VAL A 646 6.15 12.91 -13.75
C VAL A 646 6.50 13.50 -12.38
N GLU A 647 5.55 14.07 -11.64
CA GLU A 647 5.75 14.55 -10.27
C GLU A 647 6.21 13.43 -9.34
N LEU A 648 5.59 12.24 -9.44
CA LEU A 648 5.95 11.07 -8.64
C LEU A 648 7.27 10.41 -9.06
N SER A 649 7.65 10.55 -10.32
CA SER A 649 8.91 9.98 -10.85
C SER A 649 9.55 10.92 -11.89
N PRO A 650 10.25 11.96 -11.44
CA PRO A 650 10.78 13.02 -12.34
C PRO A 650 11.83 12.51 -13.36
N ASN A 651 12.47 11.39 -13.07
CA ASN A 651 13.51 10.79 -13.91
C ASN A 651 13.01 9.62 -14.77
N ASP A 652 11.70 9.45 -14.90
CA ASP A 652 11.09 8.41 -15.73
C ASP A 652 10.90 8.96 -17.16
N HIS A 653 11.66 8.42 -18.10
CA HIS A 653 11.61 8.84 -19.52
C HIS A 653 10.25 8.55 -20.16
N LEU A 654 9.62 7.41 -19.82
CA LEU A 654 8.33 7.02 -20.38
C LEU A 654 7.19 7.95 -19.93
N ALA A 655 7.17 8.31 -18.64
CA ALA A 655 6.19 9.28 -18.13
C ALA A 655 6.32 10.64 -18.82
N ARG A 656 7.58 11.08 -19.11
CA ARG A 656 7.85 12.33 -19.85
C ARG A 656 7.48 12.23 -21.32
N SER A 657 7.79 11.11 -21.98
CA SER A 657 7.40 10.87 -23.37
C SER A 657 5.89 10.90 -23.54
N ASN A 658 5.15 10.20 -22.70
CA ASN A 658 3.68 10.20 -22.70
C ASN A 658 3.09 11.60 -22.46
N LEU A 659 3.69 12.39 -21.55
CA LEU A 659 3.33 13.80 -21.36
C LEU A 659 3.62 14.61 -22.62
N GLY A 660 4.76 14.38 -23.27
CA GLY A 660 5.16 15.00 -24.51
C GLY A 660 4.14 14.76 -25.62
N ASP A 661 3.71 13.51 -25.82
CA ASP A 661 2.69 13.12 -26.80
C ASP A 661 1.35 13.79 -26.54
N ALA A 662 0.87 13.77 -25.29
CA ALA A 662 -0.38 14.44 -24.93
C ALA A 662 -0.33 15.96 -25.15
N LEU A 663 0.79 16.61 -24.81
CA LEU A 663 1.04 18.03 -25.06
C LEU A 663 1.12 18.33 -26.57
N TRP A 664 1.77 17.45 -27.35
CA TRP A 664 1.89 17.62 -28.80
C TRP A 664 0.54 17.59 -29.50
N ILE A 665 -0.25 16.57 -29.21
CA ILE A 665 -1.58 16.39 -29.82
C ILE A 665 -2.55 17.50 -29.39
N SER A 666 -2.43 18.03 -28.15
CA SER A 666 -3.21 19.17 -27.67
C SER A 666 -2.79 20.52 -28.28
N GLY A 667 -1.75 20.55 -29.15
CA GLY A 667 -1.24 21.76 -29.79
C GLY A 667 -0.20 22.53 -28.97
N ARG A 668 0.17 22.06 -27.78
CA ARG A 668 1.16 22.70 -26.87
C ARG A 668 2.59 22.30 -27.24
N LYS A 669 2.96 22.45 -28.53
CA LYS A 669 4.19 21.91 -29.14
C LYS A 669 5.48 22.32 -28.41
N LYS A 670 5.61 23.60 -28.00
CA LYS A 670 6.82 24.07 -27.28
C LYS A 670 7.00 23.37 -25.92
N ALA A 671 5.90 23.01 -25.23
CA ALA A 671 5.96 22.29 -23.99
C ALA A 671 6.30 20.81 -24.23
N ALA A 672 5.71 20.20 -25.28
CA ALA A 672 6.01 18.83 -25.70
C ALA A 672 7.50 18.64 -26.00
N MET A 673 8.10 19.52 -26.80
CA MET A 673 9.53 19.47 -27.14
C MET A 673 10.42 19.45 -25.88
N ARG A 674 10.09 20.27 -24.87
CA ARG A 674 10.87 20.27 -23.61
C ARG A 674 10.79 18.94 -22.85
N GLU A 675 9.65 18.25 -22.89
CA GLU A 675 9.53 16.95 -22.23
C GLU A 675 10.22 15.85 -23.04
N PHE A 676 10.21 15.91 -24.37
CA PHE A 676 10.98 15.03 -25.25
C PHE A 676 12.49 15.22 -25.08
N ASP A 677 13.00 16.45 -25.00
CA ASP A 677 14.43 16.73 -24.73
C ASP A 677 14.90 16.11 -23.40
N LYS A 678 14.06 16.21 -22.35
CA LYS A 678 14.36 15.59 -21.06
C LYS A 678 14.34 14.05 -21.15
N ALA A 679 13.35 13.48 -21.85
CA ALA A 679 13.25 12.04 -22.04
C ALA A 679 14.44 11.50 -22.85
N GLU A 680 14.86 12.18 -23.92
CA GLU A 680 16.09 11.89 -24.67
C GLU A 680 17.32 11.79 -23.77
N SER A 681 17.52 12.81 -22.92
CA SER A 681 18.66 12.84 -21.99
C SER A 681 18.63 11.65 -21.00
N LEU A 682 17.45 11.32 -20.47
CA LEU A 682 17.28 10.19 -19.52
C LEU A 682 17.58 8.86 -20.20
N ILE A 683 17.06 8.65 -21.42
CA ILE A 683 17.34 7.42 -22.18
C ILE A 683 18.84 7.34 -22.58
N GLY A 684 19.43 8.46 -22.98
CA GLY A 684 20.85 8.53 -23.31
C GLY A 684 21.72 8.06 -22.13
N ASN A 685 21.40 8.46 -20.92
CA ASN A 685 22.10 8.00 -19.71
C ASN A 685 21.88 6.48 -19.45
N ALA A 686 20.66 5.99 -19.64
CA ALA A 686 20.35 4.56 -19.45
C ALA A 686 21.06 3.68 -20.50
N LEU A 687 21.16 4.12 -21.75
CA LEU A 687 21.86 3.43 -22.83
C LEU A 687 23.39 3.44 -22.66
N GLN A 688 23.97 4.30 -21.81
CA GLN A 688 25.39 4.17 -21.42
C GLN A 688 25.65 2.88 -20.62
N ILE A 689 24.64 2.42 -19.86
CA ILE A 689 24.72 1.19 -19.05
C ILE A 689 24.39 -0.02 -19.92
N ASN A 690 23.31 0.02 -20.68
CA ASN A 690 22.89 -1.06 -21.57
C ASN A 690 22.67 -0.52 -23.00
N ARG A 691 23.74 -0.55 -23.81
CA ARG A 691 23.79 0.04 -25.16
C ARG A 691 22.86 -0.64 -26.19
N ASN A 692 22.41 -1.84 -25.91
CA ASN A 692 21.64 -2.66 -26.83
C ASN A 692 20.25 -2.99 -26.29
N ASP A 693 19.71 -2.14 -25.41
CA ASP A 693 18.35 -2.29 -24.92
C ASP A 693 17.35 -1.88 -26.02
N PRO A 694 16.64 -2.83 -26.64
CA PRO A 694 15.76 -2.52 -27.75
C PRO A 694 14.54 -1.67 -27.33
N PHE A 695 14.10 -1.77 -26.09
CA PHE A 695 12.94 -1.01 -25.59
C PHE A 695 13.31 0.46 -25.39
N LEU A 696 14.45 0.75 -24.77
CA LEU A 696 14.94 2.12 -24.65
C LEU A 696 15.23 2.75 -26.00
N MET A 697 15.79 1.97 -26.94
CA MET A 697 16.05 2.45 -28.29
C MET A 697 14.76 2.70 -29.08
N MET A 698 13.74 1.91 -28.87
CA MET A 698 12.40 2.08 -29.46
C MET A 698 11.79 3.42 -29.05
N ASP A 699 11.74 3.70 -27.75
CA ASP A 699 11.26 4.97 -27.21
C ASP A 699 12.11 6.15 -27.73
N LEU A 700 13.45 5.97 -27.80
CA LEU A 700 14.37 6.98 -28.31
C LEU A 700 14.12 7.30 -29.79
N SER A 701 13.84 6.30 -30.61
CA SER A 701 13.55 6.48 -32.04
C SER A 701 12.31 7.37 -32.25
N TRP A 702 11.27 7.14 -31.47
CA TRP A 702 10.07 8.00 -31.46
C TRP A 702 10.38 9.42 -31.00
N ILE A 703 11.10 9.56 -29.90
CA ILE A 703 11.50 10.88 -29.38
C ILE A 703 12.33 11.64 -30.42
N TYR A 704 13.28 10.99 -31.12
CA TYR A 704 14.02 11.61 -32.21
C TYR A 704 13.08 12.07 -33.33
N ALA A 705 12.12 11.24 -33.74
CA ALA A 705 11.14 11.62 -34.75
C ALA A 705 10.31 12.85 -34.32
N MET A 706 9.93 12.93 -33.04
CA MET A 706 9.22 14.08 -32.49
C MET A 706 10.07 15.35 -32.36
N LEU A 707 11.37 15.19 -32.12
CA LEU A 707 12.36 16.26 -32.07
C LEU A 707 12.90 16.67 -33.47
N GLU A 708 12.31 16.12 -34.56
CA GLU A 708 12.69 16.39 -35.95
C GLU A 708 14.11 15.91 -36.33
N LYS A 709 14.71 15.01 -35.55
CA LYS A 709 16.01 14.35 -35.79
C LYS A 709 15.79 13.09 -36.63
N GLN A 710 15.47 13.28 -37.93
CA GLN A 710 14.96 12.20 -38.81
C GLN A 710 15.96 11.09 -39.06
N GLU A 711 17.25 11.41 -39.26
CA GLU A 711 18.30 10.41 -39.52
C GLU A 711 18.58 9.56 -38.29
N GLU A 712 18.62 10.20 -37.10
CA GLU A 712 18.78 9.49 -35.83
C GLU A 712 17.58 8.59 -35.54
N ALA A 713 16.36 9.07 -35.81
CA ALA A 713 15.14 8.28 -35.63
C ALA A 713 15.17 7.02 -36.49
N ARG A 714 15.51 7.16 -37.79
CA ARG A 714 15.57 6.06 -38.74
C ARG A 714 16.66 5.06 -38.36
N SER A 715 17.90 5.50 -38.13
CA SER A 715 19.00 4.61 -37.81
C SER A 715 18.77 3.86 -36.48
N THR A 716 18.10 4.51 -35.52
CA THR A 716 17.80 3.90 -34.24
C THR A 716 16.72 2.81 -34.39
N ILE A 717 15.63 3.06 -35.14
CA ILE A 717 14.57 2.06 -35.30
C ILE A 717 15.01 0.90 -36.17
N GLU A 718 15.84 1.09 -37.20
CA GLU A 718 16.44 0.01 -37.99
C GLU A 718 17.27 -0.93 -37.11
N ARG A 719 18.01 -0.36 -36.16
CA ARG A 719 18.75 -1.15 -35.20
C ARG A 719 17.82 -1.92 -34.24
N VAL A 720 16.70 -1.33 -33.80
CA VAL A 720 15.66 -2.01 -33.00
C VAL A 720 15.12 -3.24 -33.75
N LEU A 721 14.74 -3.07 -35.00
CA LEU A 721 14.26 -4.18 -35.84
C LEU A 721 15.28 -5.31 -36.01
N THR A 722 16.59 -4.98 -35.95
CA THR A 722 17.66 -6.00 -35.98
C THR A 722 17.78 -6.73 -34.62
N LEU A 723 17.60 -6.01 -33.48
CA LEU A 723 17.73 -6.57 -32.15
C LEU A 723 16.48 -7.32 -31.68
N ALA A 724 15.32 -6.89 -32.12
CA ALA A 724 14.01 -7.43 -31.73
C ALA A 724 13.09 -7.66 -32.94
N PRO A 725 13.48 -8.54 -33.90
CA PRO A 725 12.75 -8.74 -35.18
C PRO A 725 11.39 -9.40 -35.02
N ASN A 726 11.11 -10.01 -33.87
CA ASN A 726 9.84 -10.71 -33.59
C ASN A 726 8.96 -9.94 -32.59
N ASP A 727 9.27 -8.70 -32.29
CA ASP A 727 8.48 -7.88 -31.38
C ASP A 727 7.52 -6.96 -32.16
N PRO A 728 6.19 -7.08 -31.95
CA PRO A 728 5.19 -6.28 -32.67
C PRO A 728 5.30 -4.78 -32.37
N PHE A 729 5.81 -4.39 -31.20
CA PHE A 729 6.02 -2.99 -30.86
C PHE A 729 7.10 -2.34 -31.72
N SER A 730 8.17 -3.09 -32.04
CA SER A 730 9.23 -2.61 -32.93
C SER A 730 8.68 -2.13 -34.26
N TYR A 731 7.80 -2.91 -34.88
CA TYR A 731 7.16 -2.53 -36.15
C TYR A 731 6.10 -1.42 -36.00
N TYR A 732 5.44 -1.35 -34.86
CA TYR A 732 4.52 -0.26 -34.59
C TYR A 732 5.25 1.10 -34.49
N TYR A 733 6.34 1.15 -33.75
CA TYR A 733 7.17 2.37 -33.65
C TYR A 733 7.84 2.72 -34.98
N ASP A 734 8.28 1.72 -35.75
CA ASP A 734 8.78 1.94 -37.11
C ASP A 734 7.73 2.59 -38.02
N GLY A 735 6.49 2.13 -37.93
CA GLY A 735 5.36 2.75 -38.64
C GLY A 735 5.13 4.21 -38.21
N LEU A 736 5.23 4.54 -36.91
CA LEU A 736 5.11 5.90 -36.42
C LEU A 736 6.26 6.79 -36.92
N VAL A 737 7.51 6.30 -36.88
CA VAL A 737 8.72 7.01 -37.34
C VAL A 737 8.60 7.34 -38.84
N HIS A 738 8.23 6.34 -39.66
CA HIS A 738 8.01 6.54 -41.08
C HIS A 738 6.90 7.54 -41.39
N LEU A 739 5.79 7.45 -40.66
CA LEU A 739 4.67 8.40 -40.84
C LEU A 739 5.09 9.83 -40.48
N ARG A 740 5.88 9.99 -39.41
CA ARG A 740 6.40 11.28 -38.97
C ARG A 740 7.39 11.88 -39.97
N ALA A 741 8.15 11.05 -40.66
CA ALA A 741 9.03 11.42 -41.77
C ALA A 741 8.28 11.72 -43.09
N GLY A 742 6.96 11.48 -43.15
CA GLY A 742 6.14 11.68 -44.35
C GLY A 742 6.05 10.47 -45.28
N ASP A 743 6.72 9.35 -44.96
CA ASP A 743 6.67 8.11 -45.75
C ASP A 743 5.46 7.26 -45.34
N LYS A 744 4.31 7.63 -45.90
CA LYS A 744 3.04 6.93 -45.65
C LYS A 744 3.05 5.45 -46.12
N THR A 745 3.76 5.15 -47.19
CA THR A 745 3.81 3.79 -47.75
C THR A 745 4.57 2.86 -46.83
N ALA A 746 5.76 3.24 -46.40
CA ALA A 746 6.54 2.45 -45.44
C ALA A 746 5.81 2.32 -44.10
N ALA A 747 5.18 3.41 -43.63
CA ALA A 747 4.39 3.37 -42.39
C ALA A 747 3.27 2.31 -42.42
N LEU A 748 2.52 2.23 -43.51
CA LEU A 748 1.43 1.23 -43.68
C LEU A 748 1.97 -0.20 -43.69
N VAL A 749 3.14 -0.44 -44.31
CA VAL A 749 3.78 -1.76 -44.31
C VAL A 749 4.18 -2.18 -42.89
N SER A 750 4.80 -1.28 -42.15
CA SER A 750 5.24 -1.54 -40.78
C SER A 750 4.05 -1.75 -39.83
N LEU A 751 3.02 -0.91 -39.93
CA LEU A 751 1.79 -1.07 -39.15
C LEU A 751 1.08 -2.38 -39.44
N LYS A 752 1.09 -2.85 -40.70
CA LYS A 752 0.56 -4.15 -41.07
C LYS A 752 1.36 -5.27 -40.41
N ASN A 753 2.68 -5.23 -40.49
CA ASN A 753 3.54 -6.21 -39.83
C ASN A 753 3.27 -6.25 -38.32
N ALA A 754 3.18 -5.09 -37.67
CA ALA A 754 2.85 -4.99 -36.25
C ALA A 754 1.52 -5.69 -35.94
N ALA A 755 0.47 -5.42 -36.73
CA ALA A 755 -0.86 -6.00 -36.53
C ALA A 755 -0.87 -7.52 -36.77
N ASP A 756 -0.15 -8.00 -37.79
CA ASP A 756 -0.04 -9.43 -38.12
C ASP A 756 0.77 -10.21 -37.07
N MET A 757 1.67 -9.52 -36.35
CA MET A 757 2.42 -10.07 -35.22
C MET A 757 1.69 -9.94 -33.87
N GLY A 758 0.46 -9.40 -33.86
CA GLY A 758 -0.40 -9.38 -32.68
C GLY A 758 -0.45 -8.05 -31.93
N TYR A 759 0.07 -6.95 -32.49
CA TYR A 759 -0.20 -5.61 -31.93
C TYR A 759 -1.70 -5.30 -31.93
N SER A 760 -2.20 -4.72 -30.85
CA SER A 760 -3.64 -4.43 -30.71
C SER A 760 -4.15 -3.50 -31.81
N ARG A 761 -4.99 -4.04 -32.71
CA ARG A 761 -5.61 -3.28 -33.82
C ARG A 761 -6.50 -2.15 -33.28
N ARG A 762 -7.15 -2.36 -32.12
CA ARG A 762 -7.99 -1.35 -31.47
C ARG A 762 -7.15 -0.19 -30.92
N MET A 763 -6.01 -0.47 -30.31
CA MET A 763 -5.05 0.57 -29.88
C MET A 763 -4.53 1.35 -31.09
N MET A 764 -4.14 0.65 -32.15
CA MET A 764 -3.68 1.27 -33.40
C MET A 764 -4.75 2.20 -34.01
N ALA A 765 -6.02 1.77 -34.05
CA ALA A 765 -7.12 2.58 -34.52
C ALA A 765 -7.39 3.84 -33.67
N ALA A 766 -7.15 3.75 -32.37
CA ALA A 766 -7.35 4.84 -31.43
C ALA A 766 -6.21 5.88 -31.46
N GLU A 767 -4.99 5.51 -31.89
CA GLU A 767 -3.80 6.33 -31.83
C GLU A 767 -3.96 7.71 -32.53
N PRO A 768 -3.86 8.83 -31.81
CA PRO A 768 -4.01 10.16 -32.38
C PRO A 768 -2.95 10.53 -33.40
N HIS A 769 -1.70 10.02 -33.27
CA HIS A 769 -0.64 10.27 -34.24
C HIS A 769 -0.93 9.63 -35.61
N LEU A 770 -1.74 8.57 -35.64
CA LEU A 770 -2.19 7.92 -36.87
C LEU A 770 -3.42 8.58 -37.52
N LYS A 771 -3.85 9.75 -37.03
CA LYS A 771 -5.06 10.46 -37.53
C LYS A 771 -5.05 10.65 -39.05
N LEU A 772 -3.88 10.89 -39.66
CA LEU A 772 -3.72 11.06 -41.11
C LEU A 772 -4.03 9.80 -41.91
N LEU A 773 -3.97 8.61 -41.28
CA LEU A 773 -4.25 7.33 -41.91
C LEU A 773 -5.70 6.87 -41.70
N LYS A 774 -6.48 7.48 -40.82
CA LYS A 774 -7.84 7.01 -40.47
C LYS A 774 -8.85 6.96 -41.61
N SER A 775 -8.60 7.68 -42.72
CA SER A 775 -9.39 7.60 -43.95
C SER A 775 -8.75 6.74 -45.05
N ASP A 776 -7.57 6.18 -44.81
CA ASP A 776 -6.84 5.37 -45.78
C ASP A 776 -7.44 3.95 -45.87
N PRO A 777 -7.83 3.45 -47.06
CA PRO A 777 -8.42 2.11 -47.21
C PRO A 777 -7.50 0.97 -46.72
N VAL A 778 -6.17 1.11 -46.89
CA VAL A 778 -5.20 0.11 -46.45
C VAL A 778 -5.12 0.10 -44.93
N PHE A 779 -5.08 1.26 -44.30
CA PHE A 779 -5.08 1.36 -42.82
C PHE A 779 -6.38 0.80 -42.24
N LEU A 780 -7.53 1.12 -42.84
CA LEU A 780 -8.84 0.57 -42.42
C LEU A 780 -8.86 -0.95 -42.53
N ALA A 781 -8.29 -1.53 -43.59
CA ALA A 781 -8.16 -2.98 -43.73
C ALA A 781 -7.27 -3.56 -42.61
N ILE A 782 -6.13 -2.93 -42.29
CA ILE A 782 -5.23 -3.35 -41.19
C ILE A 782 -5.97 -3.38 -39.85
N VAL A 783 -6.64 -2.31 -39.46
CA VAL A 783 -7.28 -2.22 -38.15
C VAL A 783 -8.55 -3.05 -38.01
N ASN A 784 -9.23 -3.34 -39.10
CA ASN A 784 -10.42 -4.20 -39.14
C ASN A 784 -10.08 -5.70 -39.28
N GLY A 785 -8.83 -6.05 -39.56
CA GLY A 785 -8.41 -7.45 -39.71
C GLY A 785 -8.78 -8.11 -41.03
N ASN A 786 -8.94 -7.30 -42.08
CA ASN A 786 -9.32 -7.74 -43.45
C ASN A 786 -8.07 -7.88 -44.33
#